data_e9132a805addb026631aa25444861166
#
_entry.id   e9132a805addb026631aa25444861166
#
_cell.length_a   1.000
_cell.length_b   1.000
_cell.length_c   1.000
_cell.angle_alpha   90.00
_cell.angle_beta   90.00
_cell.angle_gamma   90.00
#
_symmetry.space_group_name_H-M   'P 1'
#
loop_
_entity.id
_entity.type
_entity.pdbx_description
1 polymer ?
#
loop_
_entity_poly.entity_id
_entity_poly.type
_entity_poly.pdbx_seq_one_letter_code
_entity_poly.pdbx_strand_id
1 'polypeptide(L)'
;MKNWLLFITFILLIKTFFCQLNNELIWSTNTFYPKTVRGINPLENGEHYSSLKLRNGSQEIIKFSYKKNKELGVLFSSKDFNDIKFYDYKVSNDQKWILIATQTESIYRHSSKSYYYVYNTKNRRLESIADTSKGKQRLAEFSPDNNKIAYVRNNNLYYINLNDFKEIQVTTNGEINNIINGATDWVYEEEFSIDKGFYWSNSGDKIAYYVFDESKVKEFQMKMYGNIYPTHYKFKYPKAGEKNSNIGINVYNLFSKRTIPFDLGKNSDIYVPRIMWSKKKDELIVFKMNRLQNKLELLSGRFYSDMPNNTGVRINKLYEETSNTYLDIHDNTIFINENDMVWTSEKDGYNHIYIIDYNNGNEKQITNGQWDVTEVYGYDENNKNIYFQAAKESPTRREIYSVNIETKEIDLLSNGKGTNEAEFSNNFKYFINKYSNADNPYFFTLRDKSGKVLFELENNEELISKMLDFDLVKKEFITVPNEDGIELNAWIMKPTKLDTISKHPLLMFVYGGPGINTVNDEWSGMNYFWFQSLVKKGFVVASVDSRGTGYRGKEFKHSTYLQLGKYETRDQISAAQYFGNLNFIDRSKIGIFGWSYGGYMSSLCITKGADIFNSAIAVAPVTNWRYYDNIYTERFMRTPAENGHNYDTNSPINHVDKLKGNYLLIHGTADDNVHFQNSLEMVNELVNNNKDFDFFAYPDKNHGIYGGMTRLHLYNKMNKFLENNLQQ
;
A
#
# COMPACT_ATOMS: atom_id res chain seq x y z
N MET A 1 34.97 -40.21 -40.52
CA MET A 1 33.53 -39.87 -40.59
C MET A 1 32.73 -40.32 -39.36
N LYS A 2 32.96 -41.46 -38.73
CA LYS A 2 32.22 -41.91 -37.53
C LYS A 2 32.40 -41.01 -36.30
N ASN A 3 33.57 -40.42 -36.11
CA ASN A 3 33.85 -39.58 -34.93
C ASN A 3 33.28 -38.15 -35.05
N TRP A 4 32.97 -37.67 -36.24
CA TRP A 4 32.31 -36.38 -36.45
C TRP A 4 30.79 -36.41 -36.21
N LEU A 5 30.15 -37.56 -36.50
CA LEU A 5 28.73 -37.76 -36.19
C LEU A 5 28.46 -37.83 -34.67
N LEU A 6 29.38 -38.43 -33.90
CA LEU A 6 29.29 -38.48 -32.44
C LEU A 6 29.46 -37.09 -31.79
N PHE A 7 30.28 -36.23 -32.36
CA PHE A 7 30.50 -34.86 -31.87
C PHE A 7 29.30 -33.94 -32.16
N ILE A 8 28.69 -34.11 -33.34
CA ILE A 8 27.47 -33.35 -33.72
C ILE A 8 26.24 -33.81 -32.87
N THR A 9 26.14 -35.10 -32.57
CA THR A 9 25.07 -35.63 -31.70
C THR A 9 25.24 -35.19 -30.25
N PHE A 10 26.49 -35.04 -29.77
CA PHE A 10 26.78 -34.53 -28.42
C PHE A 10 26.52 -33.02 -28.29
N ILE A 11 26.77 -32.23 -29.33
CA ILE A 11 26.47 -30.77 -29.37
C ILE A 11 24.96 -30.55 -29.48
N LEU A 12 24.20 -31.41 -30.13
CA LEU A 12 22.72 -31.37 -30.19
C LEU A 12 22.04 -31.80 -28.88
N LEU A 13 22.70 -32.67 -28.08
CA LEU A 13 22.18 -33.09 -26.76
C LEU A 13 22.47 -32.07 -25.64
N ILE A 14 23.45 -31.17 -25.83
CA ILE A 14 23.76 -30.12 -24.82
C ILE A 14 22.75 -28.93 -24.89
N LYS A 15 21.95 -28.80 -25.94
CA LYS A 15 20.97 -27.71 -26.10
C LYS A 15 19.62 -27.96 -25.45
N THR A 16 19.40 -28.97 -24.65
CA THR A 16 18.10 -29.30 -24.07
C THR A 16 18.05 -29.33 -22.54
N PHE A 17 19.04 -28.80 -21.84
CA PHE A 17 18.87 -28.41 -20.43
C PHE A 17 18.36 -26.97 -20.36
N PHE A 18 17.14 -26.73 -20.86
CA PHE A 18 16.43 -25.52 -20.44
C PHE A 18 16.19 -25.64 -18.93
N CYS A 19 16.72 -24.67 -18.19
CA CYS A 19 16.42 -24.55 -16.78
C CYS A 19 14.89 -24.47 -16.63
N GLN A 20 14.28 -25.47 -16.03
CA GLN A 20 12.82 -25.51 -15.89
C GLN A 20 12.39 -24.47 -14.87
N LEU A 21 11.55 -23.53 -15.29
CA LEU A 21 10.94 -22.56 -14.38
C LEU A 21 10.04 -23.29 -13.37
N ASN A 22 10.43 -23.30 -12.10
CA ASN A 22 9.75 -24.01 -11.04
C ASN A 22 9.65 -23.15 -9.76
N ASN A 23 8.85 -23.61 -8.81
CA ASN A 23 8.61 -22.87 -7.56
C ASN A 23 9.87 -22.75 -6.69
N GLU A 24 10.79 -23.72 -6.70
CA GLU A 24 12.06 -23.65 -5.97
C GLU A 24 12.88 -22.46 -6.43
N LEU A 25 13.01 -22.29 -7.76
CA LEU A 25 13.73 -21.18 -8.35
C LEU A 25 13.05 -19.82 -8.09
N ILE A 26 11.72 -19.79 -8.10
CA ILE A 26 10.94 -18.57 -7.90
C ILE A 26 10.95 -18.13 -6.44
N TRP A 27 10.68 -19.04 -5.50
CA TRP A 27 10.33 -18.70 -4.12
C TRP A 27 11.42 -18.96 -3.08
N SER A 28 12.47 -19.72 -3.40
CA SER A 28 13.56 -20.04 -2.48
C SER A 28 14.92 -19.47 -2.86
N THR A 29 15.02 -18.84 -4.03
CA THR A 29 16.25 -18.20 -4.50
C THR A 29 16.07 -16.72 -4.77
N ASN A 30 17.18 -16.00 -4.98
CA ASN A 30 17.15 -14.59 -5.39
C ASN A 30 17.27 -14.43 -6.92
N THR A 31 17.05 -15.50 -7.70
CA THR A 31 17.30 -15.51 -9.14
C THR A 31 16.54 -14.43 -9.89
N PHE A 32 15.27 -14.19 -9.50
CA PHE A 32 14.34 -13.29 -10.19
C PHE A 32 14.08 -11.97 -9.45
N TYR A 33 14.85 -11.68 -8.40
CA TYR A 33 14.69 -10.39 -7.72
C TYR A 33 15.32 -9.27 -8.54
N PRO A 34 14.56 -8.27 -8.95
CA PRO A 34 15.10 -7.12 -9.66
C PRO A 34 15.98 -6.29 -8.74
N LYS A 35 17.04 -5.72 -9.29
CA LYS A 35 17.78 -4.66 -8.63
C LYS A 35 16.90 -3.42 -8.56
N THR A 36 17.03 -2.67 -7.47
CA THR A 36 16.26 -1.46 -7.26
C THR A 36 17.16 -0.32 -6.80
N VAL A 37 16.82 0.89 -7.20
CA VAL A 37 17.39 2.11 -6.62
C VAL A 37 16.52 2.47 -5.42
N ARG A 38 17.03 2.21 -4.20
CA ARG A 38 16.30 2.39 -2.94
C ARG A 38 17.00 3.38 -2.02
N GLY A 39 16.22 3.94 -1.08
CA GLY A 39 16.75 4.78 -0.02
C GLY A 39 17.36 6.06 -0.57
N ILE A 40 16.80 6.61 -1.62
CA ILE A 40 17.06 7.96 -2.07
C ILE A 40 16.40 8.89 -1.06
N ASN A 41 17.17 9.73 -0.41
CA ASN A 41 16.66 10.77 0.49
C ASN A 41 17.10 12.12 -0.08
N PRO A 42 16.19 12.89 -0.74
CA PRO A 42 16.48 14.21 -1.22
C PRO A 42 17.00 15.12 -0.09
N LEU A 43 18.05 15.87 -0.33
CA LEU A 43 18.55 16.85 0.63
C LEU A 43 17.92 18.20 0.37
N GLU A 44 17.80 19.03 1.42
CA GLU A 44 17.06 20.30 1.42
C GLU A 44 17.45 21.25 0.29
N ASN A 45 18.72 21.23 -0.13
CA ASN A 45 19.20 22.09 -1.20
C ASN A 45 18.67 21.72 -2.60
N GLY A 46 18.01 20.57 -2.76
CA GLY A 46 17.45 20.08 -4.03
C GLY A 46 18.46 19.71 -5.13
N GLU A 47 19.77 19.90 -4.88
CA GLU A 47 20.85 19.57 -5.83
C GLU A 47 21.49 18.22 -5.51
N HIS A 48 21.24 17.68 -4.31
CA HIS A 48 21.88 16.49 -3.80
C HIS A 48 20.84 15.57 -3.15
N TYR A 49 21.20 14.29 -3.08
CA TYR A 49 20.49 13.28 -2.30
C TYR A 49 21.49 12.46 -1.48
N SER A 50 21.00 11.76 -0.48
CA SER A 50 21.74 10.72 0.22
C SER A 50 21.14 9.34 -0.10
N SER A 51 21.98 8.30 -0.04
CA SER A 51 21.57 6.92 -0.24
C SER A 51 22.38 5.98 0.64
N LEU A 52 21.73 4.92 1.13
CA LEU A 52 22.36 3.87 1.89
C LEU A 52 23.04 2.87 0.93
N LYS A 53 24.32 2.60 1.16
CA LYS A 53 25.09 1.60 0.41
C LYS A 53 25.75 0.62 1.37
N LEU A 54 25.87 -0.63 0.94
CA LEU A 54 26.68 -1.64 1.63
C LEU A 54 28.03 -1.75 0.94
N ARG A 55 29.13 -1.44 1.67
CA ARG A 55 30.51 -1.51 1.16
C ARG A 55 31.39 -2.28 2.12
N ASN A 56 32.06 -3.31 1.63
CA ASN A 56 32.97 -4.16 2.41
C ASN A 56 32.34 -4.67 3.73
N GLY A 57 31.02 -4.96 3.70
CA GLY A 57 30.25 -5.43 4.85
C GLY A 57 29.73 -4.34 5.81
N SER A 58 30.15 -3.08 5.62
CA SER A 58 29.69 -1.92 6.41
C SER A 58 28.61 -1.13 5.68
N GLN A 59 27.69 -0.53 6.44
CA GLN A 59 26.64 0.34 5.91
C GLN A 59 27.13 1.78 5.87
N GLU A 60 27.03 2.42 4.71
CA GLU A 60 27.46 3.81 4.51
C GLU A 60 26.32 4.65 3.95
N ILE A 61 26.08 5.83 4.56
CA ILE A 61 25.19 6.86 4.04
C ILE A 61 26.06 7.80 3.21
N ILE A 62 25.78 7.86 1.91
CA ILE A 62 26.62 8.55 0.94
C ILE A 62 25.83 9.69 0.29
N LYS A 63 26.46 10.84 0.13
CA LYS A 63 25.92 12.00 -0.56
C LYS A 63 26.23 11.96 -2.05
N PHE A 64 25.22 12.21 -2.88
CA PHE A 64 25.31 12.22 -4.35
C PHE A 64 24.84 13.55 -4.93
N SER A 65 25.34 13.90 -6.12
CA SER A 65 24.84 15.01 -6.92
C SER A 65 23.85 14.51 -7.95
N TYR A 66 22.64 15.07 -8.02
CA TYR A 66 21.69 14.83 -9.10
C TYR A 66 22.29 15.20 -10.46
N LYS A 67 22.83 16.41 -10.58
CA LYS A 67 23.34 16.94 -11.85
C LYS A 67 24.47 16.10 -12.47
N LYS A 68 25.31 15.50 -11.65
CA LYS A 68 26.52 14.77 -12.12
C LYS A 68 26.41 13.27 -11.97
N ASN A 69 25.37 12.78 -11.33
CA ASN A 69 25.21 11.37 -10.89
C ASN A 69 26.51 10.85 -10.24
N LYS A 70 27.12 11.66 -9.38
CA LYS A 70 28.43 11.39 -8.79
C LYS A 70 28.35 11.44 -7.27
N GLU A 71 29.06 10.51 -6.66
CA GLU A 71 29.33 10.50 -5.23
C GLU A 71 30.16 11.72 -4.82
N LEU A 72 29.76 12.37 -3.74
CA LEU A 72 30.42 13.55 -3.19
C LEU A 72 31.15 13.28 -1.87
N GLY A 73 30.80 12.21 -1.17
CA GLY A 73 31.44 11.79 0.06
C GLY A 73 30.53 10.99 0.98
N VAL A 74 31.13 10.35 1.97
CA VAL A 74 30.46 9.58 3.01
C VAL A 74 29.99 10.51 4.13
N LEU A 75 28.69 10.52 4.42
CA LEU A 75 28.10 11.26 5.53
C LEU A 75 28.18 10.50 6.86
N PHE A 76 28.02 9.16 6.80
CA PHE A 76 28.11 8.26 7.94
C PHE A 76 28.61 6.90 7.51
N SER A 77 29.45 6.25 8.34
CA SER A 77 29.89 4.87 8.13
C SER A 77 29.69 4.06 9.41
N SER A 78 29.01 2.91 9.32
CA SER A 78 28.81 2.00 10.44
C SER A 78 30.11 1.42 10.96
N LYS A 79 31.17 1.34 10.13
CA LYS A 79 32.50 0.87 10.48
C LYS A 79 33.11 1.64 11.65
N ASP A 80 32.83 2.95 11.74
CA ASP A 80 33.35 3.82 12.80
C ASP A 80 32.68 3.54 14.17
N PHE A 81 31.61 2.71 14.19
CA PHE A 81 30.78 2.42 15.36
C PHE A 81 30.50 0.91 15.50
N ASN A 82 31.55 0.08 15.46
CA ASN A 82 31.50 -1.38 15.63
C ASN A 82 30.50 -2.06 14.66
N ASP A 83 30.41 -1.57 13.44
CA ASP A 83 29.49 -2.04 12.39
C ASP A 83 28.03 -2.11 12.87
N ILE A 84 27.59 -1.09 13.62
CA ILE A 84 26.19 -0.95 14.03
C ILE A 84 25.27 -1.15 12.83
N LYS A 85 24.30 -2.05 12.96
CA LYS A 85 23.31 -2.30 11.89
C LYS A 85 22.10 -1.41 12.12
N PHE A 86 21.73 -0.67 11.07
CA PHE A 86 20.55 0.18 11.09
C PHE A 86 19.65 -0.12 9.87
N TYR A 87 18.36 0.07 10.06
CA TYR A 87 17.33 -0.27 9.08
C TYR A 87 16.94 0.94 8.23
N ASP A 88 16.87 2.11 8.87
CA ASP A 88 16.45 3.37 8.27
C ASP A 88 17.26 4.54 8.83
N TYR A 89 17.28 5.65 8.11
CA TYR A 89 17.93 6.87 8.53
C TYR A 89 17.23 8.14 8.00
N LYS A 90 17.44 9.26 8.69
CA LYS A 90 17.01 10.60 8.25
C LYS A 90 18.16 11.57 8.43
N VAL A 91 18.35 12.45 7.44
CA VAL A 91 19.32 13.55 7.52
C VAL A 91 18.57 14.82 7.89
N SER A 92 19.07 15.59 8.87
CA SER A 92 18.50 16.90 9.21
C SER A 92 18.63 17.88 8.04
N ASN A 93 17.73 18.86 7.91
CA ASN A 93 17.72 19.82 6.81
C ASN A 93 19.05 20.59 6.68
N ASP A 94 19.69 20.89 7.79
CA ASP A 94 21.01 21.55 7.84
C ASP A 94 22.21 20.57 7.68
N GLN A 95 21.94 19.26 7.52
CA GLN A 95 22.91 18.18 7.36
C GLN A 95 23.90 18.04 8.54
N LYS A 96 23.62 18.63 9.70
CA LYS A 96 24.45 18.47 10.91
C LYS A 96 24.21 17.16 11.63
N TRP A 97 23.01 16.61 11.50
CA TRP A 97 22.58 15.44 12.21
C TRP A 97 22.08 14.35 11.29
N ILE A 98 22.36 13.10 11.66
CA ILE A 98 21.79 11.90 10.99
C ILE A 98 21.17 11.05 12.09
N LEU A 99 19.88 10.82 12.00
CA LEU A 99 19.10 9.93 12.84
C LEU A 99 19.11 8.53 12.22
N ILE A 100 19.48 7.48 12.97
CA ILE A 100 19.48 6.10 12.52
C ILE A 100 18.60 5.23 13.43
N ALA A 101 17.85 4.28 12.80
CA ALA A 101 16.99 3.33 13.50
C ALA A 101 17.66 1.94 13.54
N THR A 102 17.86 1.40 14.74
CA THR A 102 18.54 0.12 14.96
C THR A 102 17.65 -0.90 15.63
N GLN A 103 17.97 -2.20 15.47
CA GLN A 103 17.24 -3.30 16.11
C GLN A 103 15.72 -3.17 15.96
N THR A 104 15.29 -2.82 14.75
CA THR A 104 13.89 -2.55 14.41
C THR A 104 13.03 -3.81 14.54
N GLU A 105 11.90 -3.68 15.22
CA GLU A 105 10.86 -4.69 15.35
C GLU A 105 9.56 -4.15 14.76
N SER A 106 8.96 -4.89 13.84
CA SER A 106 7.63 -4.54 13.31
C SER A 106 6.57 -4.70 14.41
N ILE A 107 5.56 -3.82 14.38
CA ILE A 107 4.36 -3.89 15.23
C ILE A 107 3.21 -4.40 14.39
N TYR A 108 2.81 -3.63 13.36
CA TYR A 108 1.78 -3.98 12.39
C TYR A 108 2.32 -3.82 10.96
N ARG A 109 1.47 -3.53 9.98
CA ARG A 109 1.83 -3.41 8.57
C ARG A 109 2.85 -2.30 8.30
N HIS A 110 2.70 -1.13 8.92
CA HIS A 110 3.53 0.06 8.70
C HIS A 110 4.39 0.41 9.92
N SER A 111 3.85 0.22 11.11
CA SER A 111 4.48 0.64 12.35
C SER A 111 5.60 -0.29 12.81
N SER A 112 6.60 0.31 13.41
CA SER A 112 7.74 -0.37 14.02
C SER A 112 8.27 0.37 15.24
N LYS A 113 9.10 -0.31 16.02
CA LYS A 113 9.84 0.28 17.13
C LYS A 113 11.32 -0.05 17.02
N SER A 114 12.18 0.90 17.37
CA SER A 114 13.64 0.84 17.21
C SER A 114 14.35 1.49 18.39
N TYR A 115 15.61 1.19 18.58
CA TYR A 115 16.50 2.10 19.29
C TYR A 115 17.01 3.11 18.28
N TYR A 116 16.83 4.40 18.58
CA TYR A 116 17.29 5.48 17.73
C TYR A 116 18.56 6.11 18.27
N TYR A 117 19.47 6.40 17.35
CA TYR A 117 20.70 7.11 17.62
C TYR A 117 20.81 8.31 16.70
N VAL A 118 21.45 9.37 17.18
CA VAL A 118 21.72 10.56 16.38
C VAL A 118 23.22 10.77 16.25
N TYR A 119 23.68 10.92 15.02
CA TYR A 119 25.08 11.17 14.68
C TYR A 119 25.28 12.64 14.33
N ASN A 120 26.27 13.26 14.97
CA ASN A 120 26.69 14.63 14.66
C ASN A 120 27.81 14.61 13.62
N THR A 121 27.54 15.16 12.43
CA THR A 121 28.47 15.12 11.29
C THR A 121 29.74 15.97 11.50
N LYS A 122 29.73 16.97 12.44
CA LYS A 122 30.88 17.83 12.74
C LYS A 122 31.85 17.18 13.71
N ASN A 123 31.36 16.75 14.88
CA ASN A 123 32.20 16.17 15.93
C ASN A 123 32.31 14.64 15.86
N ARG A 124 31.58 14.01 14.91
CA ARG A 124 31.57 12.56 14.64
C ARG A 124 31.18 11.69 15.85
N ARG A 125 30.30 12.19 16.69
CA ARG A 125 29.76 11.42 17.83
C ARG A 125 28.39 10.83 17.47
N LEU A 126 28.17 9.61 17.91
CA LEU A 126 26.91 8.89 17.82
C LEU A 126 26.36 8.73 19.23
N GLU A 127 25.16 9.23 19.48
CA GLU A 127 24.52 9.21 20.79
C GLU A 127 23.10 8.66 20.72
N SER A 128 22.66 7.92 21.75
CA SER A 128 21.28 7.47 21.85
C SER A 128 20.37 8.66 22.14
N ILE A 129 19.21 8.71 21.47
CA ILE A 129 18.21 9.78 21.73
C ILE A 129 17.45 9.59 23.03
N ALA A 130 17.51 8.38 23.63
CA ALA A 130 16.83 8.04 24.87
C ALA A 130 17.59 6.95 25.63
N ASP A 131 17.31 6.83 26.92
CA ASP A 131 17.79 5.73 27.74
C ASP A 131 17.24 4.39 27.21
N THR A 132 18.12 3.54 26.69
CA THR A 132 17.75 2.26 26.06
C THR A 132 17.16 1.26 27.07
N SER A 133 17.44 1.42 28.37
CA SER A 133 16.84 0.59 29.43
C SER A 133 15.33 0.81 29.58
N LYS A 134 14.81 1.96 29.10
CA LYS A 134 13.37 2.30 29.13
C LYS A 134 12.59 1.76 27.92
N GLY A 135 13.24 1.00 27.04
CA GLY A 135 12.62 0.37 25.88
C GLY A 135 12.77 1.15 24.57
N LYS A 136 12.30 0.54 23.48
CA LYS A 136 12.39 1.09 22.12
C LYS A 136 11.42 2.25 21.91
N GLN A 137 11.76 3.12 20.97
CA GLN A 137 10.98 4.26 20.53
C GLN A 137 10.30 3.98 19.19
N ARG A 138 9.27 4.76 18.86
CA ARG A 138 8.57 4.78 17.56
C ARG A 138 8.67 6.19 16.99
N LEU A 139 8.70 6.28 15.64
CA LEU A 139 8.38 7.51 14.90
C LEU A 139 9.32 8.69 15.16
N ALA A 140 10.60 8.44 15.48
CA ALA A 140 11.53 9.52 15.77
C ALA A 140 11.71 10.48 14.58
N GLU A 141 11.57 11.81 14.82
CA GLU A 141 11.57 12.84 13.79
C GLU A 141 12.20 14.14 14.29
N PHE A 142 13.04 14.75 13.42
CA PHE A 142 13.60 16.06 13.70
C PHE A 142 12.53 17.16 13.70
N SER A 143 12.69 18.15 14.58
CA SER A 143 11.97 19.42 14.45
C SER A 143 12.46 20.20 13.22
N PRO A 144 11.62 21.07 12.60
CA PRO A 144 12.03 21.87 11.44
C PRO A 144 13.26 22.76 11.68
N ASP A 145 13.49 23.18 12.92
CA ASP A 145 14.67 23.96 13.35
C ASP A 145 15.94 23.10 13.58
N ASN A 146 15.84 21.76 13.38
CA ASN A 146 16.92 20.78 13.54
C ASN A 146 17.55 20.70 14.94
N ASN A 147 16.91 21.26 15.97
CA ASN A 147 17.44 21.31 17.34
C ASN A 147 16.83 20.28 18.28
N LYS A 148 15.78 19.58 17.84
CA LYS A 148 15.03 18.63 18.65
C LYS A 148 14.65 17.38 17.84
N ILE A 149 14.37 16.28 18.56
CA ILE A 149 13.75 15.08 18.01
C ILE A 149 12.55 14.73 18.88
N ALA A 150 11.36 14.56 18.27
CA ALA A 150 10.21 14.01 18.94
C ALA A 150 10.06 12.51 18.61
N TYR A 151 9.50 11.74 19.54
CA TYR A 151 9.26 10.31 19.39
C TYR A 151 8.20 9.81 20.37
N VAL A 152 7.69 8.61 20.12
CA VAL A 152 6.74 7.92 21.00
C VAL A 152 7.44 6.75 21.69
N ARG A 153 7.21 6.58 22.99
CA ARG A 153 7.63 5.43 23.78
C ARG A 153 6.52 5.04 24.77
N ASN A 154 6.14 3.76 24.77
CA ASN A 154 5.07 3.24 25.65
C ASN A 154 3.78 4.10 25.55
N ASN A 155 3.32 4.36 24.34
CA ASN A 155 2.14 5.17 24.03
C ASN A 155 2.16 6.62 24.59
N ASN A 156 3.32 7.12 24.96
CA ASN A 156 3.52 8.51 25.37
C ASN A 156 4.44 9.26 24.43
N LEU A 157 4.14 10.54 24.20
CA LEU A 157 4.92 11.46 23.40
C LEU A 157 6.05 12.08 24.23
N TYR A 158 7.24 12.15 23.64
CA TYR A 158 8.45 12.75 24.18
C TYR A 158 9.12 13.62 23.14
N TYR A 159 9.97 14.52 23.58
CA TYR A 159 10.99 15.11 22.72
C TYR A 159 12.31 15.27 23.47
N ILE A 160 13.41 15.32 22.72
CA ILE A 160 14.76 15.57 23.21
C ILE A 160 15.33 16.82 22.56
N ASN A 161 16.06 17.63 23.31
CA ASN A 161 16.82 18.76 22.80
C ASN A 161 18.24 18.29 22.45
N LEU A 162 18.70 18.50 21.22
CA LEU A 162 20.00 18.04 20.73
C LEU A 162 21.20 18.87 21.24
N ASN A 163 20.97 20.01 21.92
CA ASN A 163 22.06 20.78 22.50
C ASN A 163 22.54 20.22 23.84
N ASP A 164 21.63 19.72 24.65
CA ASP A 164 21.91 19.20 26.01
C ASP A 164 21.45 17.76 26.25
N PHE A 165 20.87 17.12 25.24
CA PHE A 165 20.30 15.78 25.28
C PHE A 165 19.26 15.57 26.40
N LYS A 166 18.57 16.64 26.79
CA LYS A 166 17.52 16.60 27.81
C LYS A 166 16.22 16.06 27.22
N GLU A 167 15.80 14.89 27.71
CA GLU A 167 14.49 14.28 27.41
C GLU A 167 13.37 15.03 28.15
N ILE A 168 12.28 15.32 27.48
CA ILE A 168 11.07 15.93 28.04
C ILE A 168 9.88 15.05 27.67
N GLN A 169 9.15 14.61 28.68
CA GLN A 169 7.90 13.87 28.51
C GLN A 169 6.74 14.85 28.31
N VAL A 170 6.01 14.70 27.22
CA VAL A 170 4.87 15.57 26.85
C VAL A 170 3.56 15.02 27.42
N THR A 171 3.37 13.68 27.37
CA THR A 171 2.16 13.00 27.86
C THR A 171 2.54 11.91 28.87
N THR A 172 1.64 11.62 29.82
CA THR A 172 1.91 10.68 30.94
C THR A 172 0.82 9.61 31.09
N ASN A 173 -0.24 9.66 30.32
CA ASN A 173 -1.41 8.79 30.43
C ASN A 173 -1.45 7.66 29.40
N GLY A 174 -0.39 7.50 28.59
CA GLY A 174 -0.30 6.44 27.60
C GLY A 174 -0.27 5.05 28.25
N GLU A 175 -1.10 4.14 27.76
CA GLU A 175 -1.25 2.79 28.26
C GLU A 175 -1.60 1.84 27.08
N ILE A 176 -1.02 0.64 27.05
CA ILE A 176 -1.26 -0.36 26.01
C ILE A 176 -2.73 -0.81 26.05
N ASN A 177 -3.36 -0.89 24.88
CA ASN A 177 -4.78 -1.25 24.69
C ASN A 177 -5.74 -0.33 25.44
N ASN A 178 -5.37 0.90 25.72
CA ASN A 178 -6.18 1.89 26.43
C ASN A 178 -6.03 3.30 25.85
N ILE A 179 -4.85 3.94 26.03
CA ILE A 179 -4.61 5.31 25.55
C ILE A 179 -3.33 5.37 24.72
N ILE A 180 -3.42 5.93 23.52
CA ILE A 180 -2.25 6.15 22.64
C ILE A 180 -2.09 7.65 22.39
N ASN A 181 -0.90 8.18 22.64
CA ASN A 181 -0.54 9.56 22.35
C ASN A 181 0.57 9.63 21.31
N GLY A 182 0.36 10.39 20.22
CA GLY A 182 1.36 10.65 19.20
C GLY A 182 1.66 9.50 18.23
N ALA A 183 0.89 8.43 18.31
CA ALA A 183 0.82 7.34 17.33
C ALA A 183 -0.64 7.02 17.05
N THR A 184 -0.94 6.11 16.14
CA THR A 184 -2.31 5.71 15.80
C THR A 184 -2.66 4.35 16.39
N ASP A 185 -3.94 4.05 16.45
CA ASP A 185 -4.45 2.71 16.72
C ASP A 185 -4.35 1.82 15.46
N TRP A 186 -4.67 0.52 15.63
CA TRP A 186 -4.56 -0.47 14.56
C TRP A 186 -5.36 -0.09 13.31
N VAL A 187 -6.62 0.34 13.49
CA VAL A 187 -7.54 0.56 12.37
C VAL A 187 -7.21 1.82 11.56
N TYR A 188 -6.64 2.86 12.18
CA TYR A 188 -6.14 4.05 11.47
C TYR A 188 -4.87 3.74 10.69
N GLU A 189 -3.98 2.91 11.26
CA GLU A 189 -2.79 2.46 10.55
C GLU A 189 -3.16 1.68 9.30
N GLU A 190 -4.09 0.75 9.41
CA GLU A 190 -4.50 -0.11 8.29
C GLU A 190 -5.33 0.65 7.24
N GLU A 191 -6.34 1.43 7.65
CA GLU A 191 -7.37 1.94 6.73
C GLU A 191 -7.18 3.40 6.30
N PHE A 192 -6.41 4.17 7.05
CA PHE A 192 -6.01 5.52 6.66
C PHE A 192 -4.53 5.65 6.33
N SER A 193 -3.76 4.55 6.40
CA SER A 193 -2.33 4.48 6.07
C SER A 193 -1.49 5.48 6.86
N ILE A 194 -1.84 5.73 8.13
CA ILE A 194 -1.07 6.59 9.04
C ILE A 194 -0.70 5.83 10.31
N ASP A 195 0.60 5.78 10.63
CA ASP A 195 1.13 5.26 11.89
C ASP A 195 1.67 6.39 12.79
N LYS A 196 2.00 7.55 12.20
CA LYS A 196 2.49 8.73 12.90
C LYS A 196 1.34 9.63 13.34
N GLY A 197 1.22 9.79 14.65
CA GLY A 197 0.18 10.62 15.26
C GLY A 197 0.70 11.94 15.86
N PHE A 198 1.87 12.48 15.45
CA PHE A 198 2.33 13.79 15.89
C PHE A 198 3.00 14.58 14.75
N TYR A 199 2.92 15.92 14.81
CA TYR A 199 3.42 16.80 13.76
C TYR A 199 3.98 18.09 14.39
N TRP A 200 5.23 18.42 14.06
CA TRP A 200 5.87 19.67 14.45
C TRP A 200 5.22 20.86 13.74
N SER A 201 5.00 21.97 14.44
CA SER A 201 4.72 23.25 13.79
C SER A 201 5.89 23.70 12.91
N ASN A 202 5.64 24.51 11.89
CA ASN A 202 6.68 24.99 10.97
C ASN A 202 7.84 25.71 11.70
N SER A 203 7.55 26.33 12.84
CA SER A 203 8.54 26.98 13.71
C SER A 203 9.27 26.03 14.66
N GLY A 204 8.84 24.77 14.80
CA GLY A 204 9.41 23.80 15.73
C GLY A 204 9.21 24.11 17.22
N ASP A 205 8.25 24.99 17.55
CA ASP A 205 7.91 25.41 18.91
C ASP A 205 6.63 24.78 19.46
N LYS A 206 5.89 24.05 18.62
CA LYS A 206 4.67 23.31 19.00
C LYS A 206 4.67 21.91 18.38
N ILE A 207 3.95 21.00 19.04
CA ILE A 207 3.67 19.65 18.52
C ILE A 207 2.16 19.45 18.55
N ALA A 208 1.55 19.27 17.37
CA ALA A 208 0.19 18.76 17.26
C ALA A 208 0.22 17.25 17.36
N TYR A 209 -0.71 16.63 18.10
CA TYR A 209 -0.72 15.17 18.24
C TYR A 209 -2.13 14.62 18.47
N TYR A 210 -2.31 13.38 18.00
CA TYR A 210 -3.48 12.56 18.25
C TYR A 210 -3.45 11.96 19.65
N VAL A 211 -4.64 11.83 20.23
CA VAL A 211 -4.93 10.98 21.36
C VAL A 211 -6.01 10.00 20.95
N PHE A 212 -5.73 8.72 21.01
CA PHE A 212 -6.69 7.66 20.81
C PHE A 212 -7.08 7.07 22.16
N ASP A 213 -8.33 7.21 22.56
CA ASP A 213 -8.91 6.48 23.68
C ASP A 213 -9.63 5.23 23.14
N GLU A 214 -8.93 4.09 23.17
CA GLU A 214 -9.41 2.79 22.71
C GLU A 214 -10.00 1.93 23.84
N SER A 215 -10.26 2.53 25.03
CA SER A 215 -10.79 1.81 26.19
C SER A 215 -12.12 1.10 25.92
N LYS A 216 -12.94 1.64 25.02
CA LYS A 216 -14.25 1.10 24.63
C LYS A 216 -14.21 0.24 23.36
N VAL A 217 -13.08 0.13 22.69
CA VAL A 217 -12.89 -0.74 21.52
C VAL A 217 -12.75 -2.18 22.01
N LYS A 218 -13.41 -3.11 21.35
CA LYS A 218 -13.30 -4.53 21.69
C LYS A 218 -11.90 -5.06 21.41
N GLU A 219 -11.41 -5.93 22.30
CA GLU A 219 -10.13 -6.61 22.16
C GLU A 219 -10.32 -7.88 21.31
N PHE A 220 -9.44 -8.07 20.34
CA PHE A 220 -9.27 -9.33 19.62
C PHE A 220 -8.06 -10.08 20.15
N GLN A 221 -8.13 -11.43 20.18
CA GLN A 221 -7.08 -12.28 20.71
C GLN A 221 -6.69 -13.32 19.66
N MET A 222 -5.41 -13.32 19.30
CA MET A 222 -4.83 -14.36 18.46
C MET A 222 -4.04 -15.35 19.33
N LYS A 223 -4.23 -16.63 19.08
CA LYS A 223 -3.48 -17.67 19.74
C LYS A 223 -2.17 -17.90 19.00
N MET A 224 -1.05 -17.70 19.72
CA MET A 224 0.31 -17.88 19.22
C MET A 224 0.89 -19.20 19.70
N TYR A 225 1.47 -19.96 18.78
CA TYR A 225 2.07 -21.26 19.03
C TYR A 225 3.61 -21.12 19.13
N GLY A 226 4.33 -22.22 19.28
CA GLY A 226 5.81 -22.17 19.36
C GLY A 226 6.37 -22.28 20.77
N ASN A 227 5.52 -22.17 21.80
CA ASN A 227 5.84 -22.48 23.20
C ASN A 227 5.10 -23.75 23.63
N ILE A 228 5.52 -24.36 24.77
CA ILE A 228 4.84 -25.54 25.34
C ILE A 228 3.37 -25.23 25.62
N TYR A 229 3.06 -24.06 26.14
CA TYR A 229 1.71 -23.54 26.25
C TYR A 229 1.55 -22.35 25.29
N PRO A 230 0.52 -22.34 24.42
CA PRO A 230 0.26 -21.22 23.56
C PRO A 230 0.06 -19.91 24.35
N THR A 231 0.57 -18.82 23.81
CA THR A 231 0.32 -17.47 24.33
C THR A 231 -0.79 -16.79 23.56
N HIS A 232 -1.26 -15.62 24.04
CA HIS A 232 -2.28 -14.83 23.36
C HIS A 232 -1.69 -13.45 23.03
N TYR A 233 -1.74 -13.08 21.76
CA TYR A 233 -1.51 -11.72 21.31
C TYR A 233 -2.83 -10.97 21.30
N LYS A 234 -2.91 -9.86 22.01
CA LYS A 234 -4.14 -9.09 22.23
C LYS A 234 -3.97 -7.67 21.72
N PHE A 235 -4.95 -7.20 20.98
CA PHE A 235 -4.99 -5.83 20.45
C PHE A 235 -6.43 -5.37 20.22
N LYS A 236 -6.63 -4.06 20.11
CA LYS A 236 -7.93 -3.46 19.85
C LYS A 236 -8.26 -3.54 18.36
N TYR A 237 -9.42 -4.09 18.03
CA TYR A 237 -9.88 -4.26 16.66
C TYR A 237 -11.39 -4.05 16.59
N PRO A 238 -11.87 -2.91 16.07
CA PRO A 238 -13.29 -2.62 15.95
C PRO A 238 -13.86 -3.31 14.70
N LYS A 239 -14.72 -4.32 14.85
CA LYS A 239 -15.46 -4.94 13.73
C LYS A 239 -16.61 -4.06 13.25
N ALA A 240 -17.14 -4.35 12.05
CA ALA A 240 -18.27 -3.63 11.48
C ALA A 240 -19.45 -3.51 12.48
N GLY A 241 -19.95 -2.30 12.69
CA GLY A 241 -20.99 -1.98 13.66
C GLY A 241 -20.51 -1.71 15.09
N GLU A 242 -19.24 -1.96 15.40
CA GLU A 242 -18.67 -1.79 16.74
C GLU A 242 -18.16 -0.35 16.97
N LYS A 243 -17.82 -0.05 18.23
CA LYS A 243 -17.29 1.26 18.61
C LYS A 243 -15.84 1.42 18.17
N ASN A 244 -15.54 2.61 17.67
CA ASN A 244 -14.18 3.10 17.42
C ASN A 244 -13.54 3.71 18.66
N SER A 245 -12.24 3.99 18.58
CA SER A 245 -11.55 4.87 19.52
C SER A 245 -12.17 6.27 19.52
N ASN A 246 -12.23 6.90 20.68
CA ASN A 246 -12.49 8.34 20.72
C ASN A 246 -11.22 9.11 20.38
N ILE A 247 -11.32 10.04 19.44
CA ILE A 247 -10.20 10.79 18.92
C ILE A 247 -10.12 12.18 19.56
N GLY A 248 -8.97 12.52 20.11
CA GLY A 248 -8.61 13.88 20.52
C GLY A 248 -7.45 14.41 19.68
N ILE A 249 -7.49 15.70 19.35
CA ILE A 249 -6.36 16.43 18.75
C ILE A 249 -5.93 17.47 19.76
N ASN A 250 -4.63 17.47 20.07
CA ASN A 250 -4.01 18.39 21.01
C ASN A 250 -2.80 19.10 20.42
N VAL A 251 -2.51 20.29 20.88
CA VAL A 251 -1.28 21.02 20.55
C VAL A 251 -0.52 21.37 21.82
N TYR A 252 0.68 20.82 21.94
CA TYR A 252 1.61 21.11 23.01
C TYR A 252 2.53 22.28 22.63
N ASN A 253 2.59 23.30 23.46
CA ASN A 253 3.50 24.44 23.28
C ASN A 253 4.76 24.21 24.17
N LEU A 254 5.93 24.20 23.54
CA LEU A 254 7.20 23.87 24.19
C LEU A 254 7.65 24.93 25.20
N PHE A 255 7.32 26.21 24.99
CA PHE A 255 7.70 27.31 25.88
C PHE A 255 6.83 27.33 27.14
N SER A 256 5.52 27.36 26.95
CA SER A 256 4.58 27.40 28.07
C SER A 256 4.42 26.04 28.76
N LYS A 257 4.84 24.94 28.13
CA LYS A 257 4.64 23.56 28.55
C LYS A 257 3.17 23.21 28.77
N ARG A 258 2.27 23.84 28.03
CA ARG A 258 0.82 23.64 28.10
C ARG A 258 0.32 22.93 26.85
N THR A 259 -0.66 22.08 27.09
CA THR A 259 -1.42 21.42 26.01
C THR A 259 -2.75 22.16 25.82
N ILE A 260 -3.07 22.45 24.58
CA ILE A 260 -4.34 23.09 24.15
C ILE A 260 -5.11 22.07 23.32
N PRO A 261 -6.29 21.62 23.75
CA PRO A 261 -7.13 20.74 22.96
C PRO A 261 -7.75 21.47 21.78
N PHE A 262 -7.87 20.77 20.65
CA PHE A 262 -8.62 21.22 19.49
C PHE A 262 -10.07 20.72 19.63
N ASP A 263 -11.04 21.61 19.70
CA ASP A 263 -12.45 21.25 19.83
C ASP A 263 -12.98 20.66 18.51
N LEU A 264 -13.23 19.37 18.47
CA LEU A 264 -13.81 18.64 17.35
C LEU A 264 -15.36 18.66 17.35
N GLY A 265 -15.99 19.31 18.33
CA GLY A 265 -17.42 19.35 18.55
C GLY A 265 -17.93 18.18 19.41
N LYS A 266 -19.25 18.15 19.63
CA LYS A 266 -19.90 17.23 20.59
C LYS A 266 -20.00 15.78 20.09
N ASN A 267 -19.99 15.57 18.78
CA ASN A 267 -20.07 14.22 18.20
C ASN A 267 -18.70 13.55 18.28
N SER A 268 -18.59 12.47 19.05
CA SER A 268 -17.35 11.67 19.18
C SER A 268 -17.27 10.50 18.19
N ASP A 269 -18.35 10.21 17.45
CA ASP A 269 -18.39 9.15 16.44
C ASP A 269 -17.96 9.72 15.07
N ILE A 270 -16.70 10.08 15.00
CA ILE A 270 -16.05 10.73 13.86
C ILE A 270 -14.68 10.11 13.60
N TYR A 271 -14.15 10.36 12.42
CA TYR A 271 -12.75 10.11 12.08
C TYR A 271 -11.99 11.43 11.88
N VAL A 272 -10.69 11.39 12.14
CA VAL A 272 -9.75 12.46 11.82
C VAL A 272 -8.61 11.84 11.02
N PRO A 273 -8.79 11.58 9.71
CA PRO A 273 -7.82 10.85 8.92
C PRO A 273 -6.49 11.60 8.71
N ARG A 274 -6.49 12.94 8.79
CA ARG A 274 -5.26 13.77 8.65
C ARG A 274 -5.31 15.01 9.53
N ILE A 275 -4.13 15.45 9.98
CA ILE A 275 -3.88 16.81 10.50
C ILE A 275 -2.62 17.38 9.84
N MET A 276 -2.61 18.66 9.53
CA MET A 276 -1.49 19.33 8.86
C MET A 276 -1.33 20.76 9.34
N TRP A 277 -0.10 21.22 9.57
CA TRP A 277 0.17 22.64 9.76
C TRP A 277 0.11 23.36 8.41
N SER A 278 -0.67 24.45 8.33
CA SER A 278 -0.73 25.29 7.14
C SER A 278 0.52 26.16 7.01
N LYS A 279 0.66 26.90 5.92
CA LYS A 279 1.73 27.92 5.79
C LYS A 279 1.48 29.16 6.67
N LYS A 280 0.26 29.37 7.17
CA LYS A 280 -0.03 30.42 8.15
C LYS A 280 0.60 30.09 9.50
N LYS A 281 1.12 31.12 10.14
CA LYS A 281 1.70 30.95 11.47
C LYS A 281 0.65 30.40 12.46
N ASP A 282 1.03 29.37 13.20
CA ASP A 282 0.25 28.78 14.29
C ASP A 282 -1.16 28.26 13.88
N GLU A 283 -1.34 27.86 12.62
CA GLU A 283 -2.60 27.33 12.12
C GLU A 283 -2.50 25.84 11.79
N LEU A 284 -3.30 25.03 12.46
CA LEU A 284 -3.47 23.59 12.21
C LEU A 284 -4.75 23.34 11.43
N ILE A 285 -4.66 22.57 10.37
CA ILE A 285 -5.82 22.05 9.62
C ILE A 285 -6.12 20.64 10.07
N VAL A 286 -7.37 20.38 10.44
CA VAL A 286 -7.87 19.09 10.89
C VAL A 286 -8.92 18.60 9.90
N PHE A 287 -8.72 17.41 9.37
CA PHE A 287 -9.63 16.73 8.46
C PHE A 287 -10.64 15.94 9.29
N LYS A 288 -11.83 16.46 9.47
CA LYS A 288 -12.88 15.84 10.25
C LYS A 288 -13.88 15.14 9.32
N MET A 289 -14.03 13.84 9.50
CA MET A 289 -14.90 13.00 8.68
C MET A 289 -15.99 12.36 9.55
N ASN A 290 -17.19 12.24 9.01
CA ASN A 290 -18.27 11.49 9.68
C ASN A 290 -18.04 9.97 9.57
N ARG A 291 -18.71 9.18 10.43
CA ARG A 291 -18.58 7.72 10.43
C ARG A 291 -18.97 7.08 9.08
N LEU A 292 -19.94 7.62 8.36
CA LEU A 292 -20.34 7.13 7.04
C LEU A 292 -19.27 7.41 5.95
N GLN A 293 -18.23 8.15 6.27
CA GLN A 293 -17.12 8.53 5.38
C GLN A 293 -17.58 9.18 4.06
N ASN A 294 -18.71 9.87 4.10
CA ASN A 294 -19.29 10.55 2.95
C ASN A 294 -19.38 12.07 3.12
N LYS A 295 -18.85 12.58 4.23
CA LYS A 295 -18.73 14.00 4.54
C LYS A 295 -17.39 14.27 5.20
N LEU A 296 -16.58 15.14 4.57
CA LEU A 296 -15.28 15.59 5.06
C LEU A 296 -15.32 17.10 5.27
N GLU A 297 -14.99 17.56 6.47
CA GLU A 297 -14.84 18.97 6.84
C GLU A 297 -13.36 19.30 7.10
N LEU A 298 -12.82 20.33 6.48
CA LEU A 298 -11.53 20.89 6.83
C LEU A 298 -11.74 22.01 7.86
N LEU A 299 -11.22 21.77 9.06
CA LEU A 299 -11.31 22.71 10.17
C LEU A 299 -9.95 23.38 10.37
N SER A 300 -9.90 24.72 10.36
CA SER A 300 -8.71 25.49 10.73
C SER A 300 -8.75 25.86 12.21
N GLY A 301 -7.69 25.55 12.93
CA GLY A 301 -7.49 26.02 14.31
C GLY A 301 -6.28 26.92 14.42
N ARG A 302 -6.48 28.21 14.74
CA ARG A 302 -5.39 29.14 15.00
C ARG A 302 -5.15 29.27 16.50
N PHE A 303 -3.89 29.02 16.90
CA PHE A 303 -3.46 29.01 18.29
C PHE A 303 -2.85 30.37 18.66
N TYR A 304 -3.35 30.99 19.73
CA TYR A 304 -2.88 32.27 20.22
C TYR A 304 -2.09 32.07 21.51
N SER A 305 -0.84 32.57 21.57
CA SER A 305 0.05 32.43 22.73
C SER A 305 -0.17 33.50 23.80
N ASP A 306 -0.82 34.63 23.47
CA ASP A 306 -0.67 35.90 24.20
C ASP A 306 -1.93 36.42 24.91
N MET A 307 -2.94 35.55 25.15
CA MET A 307 -4.09 35.98 25.94
C MET A 307 -3.98 35.47 27.39
N PRO A 308 -3.85 36.34 28.40
CA PRO A 308 -3.63 35.97 29.79
C PRO A 308 -4.69 35.01 30.38
N ASN A 309 -5.88 34.98 29.81
CA ASN A 309 -6.99 34.13 30.26
C ASN A 309 -7.61 33.26 29.15
N ASN A 310 -7.04 33.29 27.93
CA ASN A 310 -7.56 32.50 26.81
C ASN A 310 -6.47 31.61 26.24
N THR A 311 -6.34 30.44 26.79
CA THR A 311 -5.60 29.30 26.18
C THR A 311 -6.39 28.81 24.98
N GLY A 312 -6.79 29.72 24.04
CA GLY A 312 -7.78 29.49 23.04
C GLY A 312 -7.19 29.15 21.69
N VAL A 313 -7.78 28.18 21.11
CA VAL A 313 -7.77 27.96 19.68
C VAL A 313 -9.06 28.56 19.09
N ARG A 314 -8.93 29.38 18.04
CA ARG A 314 -10.10 29.79 17.25
C ARG A 314 -10.26 28.82 16.09
N ILE A 315 -11.39 28.13 16.04
CA ILE A 315 -11.69 27.13 15.02
C ILE A 315 -12.70 27.69 14.03
N ASN A 316 -12.42 27.51 12.74
CA ASN A 316 -13.33 27.86 11.65
C ASN A 316 -13.40 26.67 10.68
N LYS A 317 -14.56 26.44 10.07
CA LYS A 317 -14.70 25.53 8.94
C LYS A 317 -14.23 26.25 7.67
N LEU A 318 -13.27 25.66 6.97
CA LEU A 318 -12.70 26.21 5.73
C LEU A 318 -13.37 25.64 4.49
N TYR A 319 -13.58 24.34 4.47
CA TYR A 319 -14.04 23.61 3.30
C TYR A 319 -14.85 22.40 3.73
N GLU A 320 -15.75 21.98 2.86
CA GLU A 320 -16.55 20.77 3.06
C GLU A 320 -16.72 20.04 1.73
N GLU A 321 -16.49 18.74 1.75
CA GLU A 321 -16.77 17.86 0.61
C GLU A 321 -17.75 16.77 1.04
N THR A 322 -18.71 16.47 0.17
CA THR A 322 -19.72 15.43 0.41
C THR A 322 -19.87 14.52 -0.80
N SER A 323 -20.30 13.29 -0.54
CA SER A 323 -20.60 12.30 -1.57
C SER A 323 -21.88 11.55 -1.23
N ASN A 324 -22.62 11.10 -2.24
CA ASN A 324 -23.77 10.22 -2.04
C ASN A 324 -23.36 8.78 -1.67
N THR A 325 -22.08 8.45 -1.86
CA THR A 325 -21.48 7.16 -1.56
C THR A 325 -20.46 7.33 -0.44
N TYR A 326 -19.17 7.36 -0.75
CA TYR A 326 -18.08 7.61 0.17
C TYR A 326 -17.07 8.61 -0.44
N LEU A 327 -16.15 9.08 0.37
CA LEU A 327 -15.01 9.90 -0.03
C LEU A 327 -13.72 9.11 0.29
N ASP A 328 -12.82 9.06 -0.67
CA ASP A 328 -11.47 8.56 -0.43
C ASP A 328 -10.63 9.59 0.31
N ILE A 329 -9.78 9.12 1.21
CA ILE A 329 -8.74 9.94 1.83
C ILE A 329 -7.47 9.79 1.02
N HIS A 330 -6.81 10.91 0.75
CA HIS A 330 -5.58 10.99 -0.03
C HIS A 330 -4.53 11.88 0.64
N ASP A 331 -3.28 11.76 0.24
CA ASP A 331 -2.15 12.56 0.73
C ASP A 331 -1.71 13.63 -0.29
N ASN A 332 -2.59 13.97 -1.24
CA ASN A 332 -2.33 14.94 -2.31
C ASN A 332 -2.48 16.41 -1.90
N THR A 333 -2.76 16.69 -0.62
CA THR A 333 -2.94 18.05 -0.12
C THR A 333 -1.60 18.74 0.07
N ILE A 334 -1.40 19.89 -0.59
CA ILE A 334 -0.18 20.70 -0.51
C ILE A 334 -0.56 22.16 -0.35
N PHE A 335 -0.06 22.84 0.70
CA PHE A 335 -0.24 24.30 0.84
C PHE A 335 0.72 25.02 -0.11
N ILE A 336 0.18 25.70 -1.11
CA ILE A 336 0.94 26.50 -2.08
C ILE A 336 1.51 27.74 -1.40
N ASN A 337 0.66 28.47 -0.69
CA ASN A 337 0.97 29.70 0.03
C ASN A 337 0.09 29.83 1.29
N GLU A 338 -0.03 31.03 1.88
CA GLU A 338 -0.90 31.28 3.04
C GLU A 338 -2.40 31.28 2.71
N ASN A 339 -2.80 31.20 1.44
CA ASN A 339 -4.20 31.28 1.03
C ASN A 339 -4.67 30.04 0.29
N ASP A 340 -3.80 29.38 -0.48
CA ASP A 340 -4.16 28.37 -1.44
C ASP A 340 -3.55 27.02 -1.11
N MET A 341 -4.33 25.96 -1.35
CA MET A 341 -3.86 24.58 -1.25
C MET A 341 -4.28 23.76 -2.49
N VAL A 342 -3.44 22.81 -2.87
CA VAL A 342 -3.76 21.75 -3.83
C VAL A 342 -4.69 20.75 -3.15
N TRP A 343 -5.71 20.33 -3.85
CA TRP A 343 -6.67 19.34 -3.45
C TRP A 343 -6.97 18.38 -4.61
N THR A 344 -7.30 17.13 -4.34
CA THR A 344 -7.84 16.22 -5.36
C THR A 344 -9.24 15.76 -5.00
N SER A 345 -10.12 15.65 -5.99
CA SER A 345 -11.53 15.28 -5.78
C SER A 345 -12.12 14.62 -7.01
N GLU A 346 -13.03 13.68 -6.78
CA GLU A 346 -13.84 12.99 -7.80
C GLU A 346 -15.20 13.66 -8.06
N LYS A 347 -15.39 14.92 -7.65
CA LYS A 347 -16.70 15.59 -7.69
C LYS A 347 -17.26 15.81 -9.09
N ASP A 348 -16.40 15.84 -10.12
CA ASP A 348 -16.79 15.96 -11.53
C ASP A 348 -16.89 14.61 -12.26
N GLY A 349 -16.75 13.49 -11.54
CA GLY A 349 -16.83 12.13 -12.07
C GLY A 349 -15.48 11.41 -12.21
N TYR A 350 -14.35 12.14 -12.17
CA TYR A 350 -12.98 11.62 -12.17
C TYR A 350 -12.14 12.33 -11.12
N ASN A 351 -11.05 11.68 -10.67
CA ASN A 351 -10.16 12.32 -9.69
C ASN A 351 -9.28 13.37 -10.38
N HIS A 352 -9.51 14.65 -10.04
CA HIS A 352 -8.80 15.78 -10.63
C HIS A 352 -8.21 16.72 -9.59
N ILE A 353 -7.22 17.53 -10.02
CA ILE A 353 -6.54 18.54 -9.22
C ILE A 353 -7.38 19.81 -9.19
N TYR A 354 -7.58 20.33 -7.97
CA TYR A 354 -8.20 21.62 -7.67
C TYR A 354 -7.24 22.47 -6.84
N ILE A 355 -7.37 23.77 -6.94
CA ILE A 355 -6.81 24.72 -5.97
C ILE A 355 -7.97 25.29 -5.16
N ILE A 356 -7.85 25.20 -3.85
CA ILE A 356 -8.83 25.73 -2.89
C ILE A 356 -8.23 26.92 -2.18
N ASP A 357 -8.90 28.09 -2.25
CA ASP A 357 -8.63 29.22 -1.36
C ASP A 357 -9.19 28.89 0.02
N TYR A 358 -8.32 28.54 0.97
CA TYR A 358 -8.74 28.15 2.30
C TYR A 358 -9.04 29.32 3.26
N ASN A 359 -9.20 30.57 2.73
CA ASN A 359 -9.82 31.67 3.49
C ASN A 359 -11.34 31.72 3.31
N ASN A 360 -11.83 31.35 2.12
CA ASN A 360 -13.24 31.49 1.73
C ASN A 360 -13.85 30.21 1.14
N GLY A 361 -13.06 29.14 0.91
CA GLY A 361 -13.51 27.87 0.35
C GLY A 361 -13.74 27.89 -1.16
N ASN A 362 -13.39 28.97 -1.85
CA ASN A 362 -13.48 29.02 -3.32
C ASN A 362 -12.51 28.03 -3.95
N GLU A 363 -12.95 27.38 -5.02
CA GLU A 363 -12.18 26.36 -5.71
C GLU A 363 -12.02 26.65 -7.20
N LYS A 364 -10.86 26.27 -7.75
CA LYS A 364 -10.52 26.35 -9.16
C LYS A 364 -10.04 24.98 -9.63
N GLN A 365 -10.76 24.36 -10.55
CA GLN A 365 -10.31 23.10 -11.16
C GLN A 365 -9.11 23.36 -12.09
N ILE A 366 -8.06 22.57 -11.95
CA ILE A 366 -6.80 22.68 -12.71
C ILE A 366 -6.72 21.63 -13.82
N THR A 367 -7.05 20.36 -13.50
CA THR A 367 -7.10 19.27 -14.51
C THR A 367 -8.53 18.84 -14.74
N ASN A 368 -8.82 18.34 -15.94
CA ASN A 368 -10.13 17.82 -16.33
C ASN A 368 -10.00 16.71 -17.38
N GLY A 369 -11.08 15.96 -17.61
CA GLY A 369 -11.14 14.92 -18.63
C GLY A 369 -11.67 13.59 -18.08
N GLN A 370 -11.72 12.56 -18.94
CA GLN A 370 -12.19 11.21 -18.53
C GLN A 370 -11.01 10.34 -18.11
N TRP A 371 -10.29 10.76 -17.10
CA TRP A 371 -9.12 10.09 -16.54
C TRP A 371 -8.85 10.55 -15.12
N ASP A 372 -8.15 9.71 -14.34
CA ASP A 372 -7.89 9.96 -12.92
C ASP A 372 -6.45 10.39 -12.66
N VAL A 373 -6.26 11.45 -11.87
CA VAL A 373 -5.02 11.74 -11.15
C VAL A 373 -4.84 10.69 -10.06
N THR A 374 -3.68 10.07 -10.00
CA THR A 374 -3.41 8.99 -9.04
C THR A 374 -2.57 9.45 -7.87
N GLU A 375 -1.66 10.41 -8.07
CA GLU A 375 -0.77 10.96 -7.05
C GLU A 375 -0.36 12.38 -7.40
N VAL A 376 -0.16 13.24 -6.40
CA VAL A 376 0.43 14.57 -6.54
C VAL A 376 1.79 14.59 -5.83
N TYR A 377 2.87 14.77 -6.59
CA TYR A 377 4.24 14.77 -6.06
C TYR A 377 4.65 16.07 -5.40
N GLY A 378 4.09 17.21 -5.85
CA GLY A 378 4.40 18.50 -5.27
C GLY A 378 4.15 19.69 -6.18
N TYR A 379 4.49 20.87 -5.66
CA TYR A 379 4.32 22.16 -6.34
C TYR A 379 5.65 22.91 -6.44
N ASP A 380 6.05 23.25 -7.66
CA ASP A 380 7.20 24.13 -7.96
C ASP A 380 6.73 25.57 -8.00
N GLU A 381 7.01 26.31 -6.94
CA GLU A 381 6.63 27.73 -6.81
C GLU A 381 7.27 28.61 -7.88
N ASN A 382 8.49 28.32 -8.32
CA ASN A 382 9.21 29.11 -9.32
C ASN A 382 8.61 29.02 -10.72
N ASN A 383 8.13 27.82 -11.09
CA ASN A 383 7.54 27.56 -12.42
C ASN A 383 6.02 27.51 -12.38
N LYS A 384 5.38 27.63 -11.23
CA LYS A 384 3.93 27.49 -11.02
C LYS A 384 3.35 26.16 -11.50
N ASN A 385 4.15 25.09 -11.40
CA ASN A 385 3.78 23.77 -11.86
C ASN A 385 3.47 22.82 -10.71
N ILE A 386 2.39 22.04 -10.83
CA ILE A 386 2.13 20.87 -10.01
C ILE A 386 2.61 19.64 -10.79
N TYR A 387 3.42 18.79 -10.13
CA TYR A 387 3.85 17.51 -10.66
C TYR A 387 2.96 16.41 -10.13
N PHE A 388 2.52 15.50 -11.02
CA PHE A 388 1.55 14.48 -10.66
C PHE A 388 1.69 13.22 -11.52
N GLN A 389 1.11 12.12 -11.04
CA GLN A 389 0.91 10.89 -11.79
C GLN A 389 -0.57 10.78 -12.19
N ALA A 390 -0.85 10.20 -13.35
CA ALA A 390 -2.21 10.00 -13.81
C ALA A 390 -2.36 8.75 -14.69
N ALA A 391 -3.59 8.23 -14.74
CA ALA A 391 -4.06 7.21 -15.67
C ALA A 391 -4.68 7.85 -16.92
N LYS A 392 -4.00 8.86 -17.52
CA LYS A 392 -4.56 9.71 -18.57
C LYS A 392 -4.66 9.01 -19.92
N GLU A 393 -3.63 8.24 -20.30
CA GLU A 393 -3.59 7.56 -21.60
C GLU A 393 -4.35 6.22 -21.58
N SER A 394 -4.44 5.58 -20.40
CA SER A 394 -5.14 4.32 -20.22
C SER A 394 -5.38 4.04 -18.73
N PRO A 395 -6.52 3.44 -18.34
CA PRO A 395 -6.74 2.96 -16.98
C PRO A 395 -5.69 1.95 -16.49
N THR A 396 -5.01 1.27 -17.42
CA THR A 396 -3.99 0.25 -17.11
C THR A 396 -2.56 0.80 -16.99
N ARG A 397 -2.36 2.11 -17.20
CA ARG A 397 -1.02 2.75 -17.23
C ARG A 397 -0.94 3.94 -16.29
N ARG A 398 0.30 4.32 -15.99
CA ARG A 398 0.61 5.51 -15.17
C ARG A 398 1.75 6.26 -15.81
N GLU A 399 1.50 7.52 -16.09
CA GLU A 399 2.50 8.45 -16.60
C GLU A 399 2.68 9.63 -15.63
N ILE A 400 3.85 10.28 -15.72
CA ILE A 400 4.21 11.45 -14.94
C ILE A 400 3.95 12.69 -15.78
N TYR A 401 3.29 13.68 -15.20
CA TYR A 401 2.92 14.94 -15.82
C TYR A 401 3.32 16.13 -14.94
N SER A 402 3.41 17.29 -15.58
CA SER A 402 3.28 18.59 -14.90
C SER A 402 2.07 19.33 -15.43
N VAL A 403 1.46 20.18 -14.60
CA VAL A 403 0.42 21.13 -15.02
C VAL A 403 0.75 22.51 -14.47
N ASN A 404 0.74 23.52 -15.33
CA ASN A 404 0.88 24.91 -14.90
C ASN A 404 -0.46 25.42 -14.35
N ILE A 405 -0.46 25.96 -13.12
CA ILE A 405 -1.71 26.40 -12.45
C ILE A 405 -2.36 27.64 -13.05
N GLU A 406 -1.60 28.43 -13.82
CA GLU A 406 -2.08 29.66 -14.47
C GLU A 406 -2.64 29.36 -15.87
N THR A 407 -1.84 28.69 -16.72
CA THR A 407 -2.21 28.37 -18.12
C THR A 407 -3.03 27.10 -18.24
N LYS A 408 -2.96 26.18 -17.27
CA LYS A 408 -3.52 24.84 -17.27
C LYS A 408 -2.94 23.91 -18.37
N GLU A 409 -1.78 24.27 -18.93
CA GLU A 409 -1.05 23.43 -19.86
C GLU A 409 -0.47 22.22 -19.15
N ILE A 410 -0.65 21.04 -19.75
CA ILE A 410 -0.19 19.74 -19.19
C ILE A 410 0.91 19.21 -20.09
N ASP A 411 2.09 18.97 -19.48
CA ASP A 411 3.24 18.36 -20.16
C ASP A 411 3.45 16.92 -19.66
N LEU A 412 3.75 16.00 -20.59
CA LEU A 412 4.16 14.63 -20.30
C LEU A 412 5.67 14.60 -20.00
N LEU A 413 6.05 14.05 -18.84
CA LEU A 413 7.45 14.00 -18.37
C LEU A 413 8.07 12.60 -18.42
N SER A 414 7.25 11.55 -18.43
CA SER A 414 7.70 10.16 -18.57
C SER A 414 7.58 9.67 -20.00
N ASN A 415 8.34 8.63 -20.34
CA ASN A 415 8.29 7.98 -21.63
C ASN A 415 7.98 6.49 -21.47
N GLY A 416 7.41 5.91 -22.53
CA GLY A 416 7.12 4.49 -22.60
C GLY A 416 5.70 4.15 -22.14
N LYS A 417 5.20 3.03 -22.65
CA LYS A 417 3.92 2.44 -22.28
C LYS A 417 4.16 1.53 -21.08
N GLY A 418 3.48 1.77 -19.97
CA GLY A 418 3.64 1.04 -18.73
C GLY A 418 3.29 1.89 -17.53
N THR A 419 3.92 1.59 -16.40
CA THR A 419 3.74 2.31 -15.13
C THR A 419 5.01 3.07 -14.77
N ASN A 420 4.86 4.36 -14.49
CA ASN A 420 5.92 5.28 -14.08
C ASN A 420 5.61 5.86 -12.71
N GLU A 421 6.60 5.88 -11.83
CA GLU A 421 6.59 6.54 -10.53
C GLU A 421 7.75 7.52 -10.47
N ALA A 422 7.63 8.60 -9.71
CA ALA A 422 8.68 9.62 -9.60
C ALA A 422 9.03 9.96 -8.16
N GLU A 423 10.33 10.16 -7.89
CA GLU A 423 10.84 10.72 -6.66
C GLU A 423 11.57 12.01 -6.99
N PHE A 424 10.96 13.15 -6.62
CA PHE A 424 11.46 14.48 -6.97
C PHE A 424 12.51 15.00 -5.97
N SER A 425 13.48 15.76 -6.47
CA SER A 425 14.32 16.62 -5.62
C SER A 425 13.48 17.72 -4.97
N ASN A 426 13.89 18.22 -3.78
CA ASN A 426 13.11 19.20 -3.02
C ASN A 426 12.82 20.52 -3.76
N ASN A 427 13.58 20.84 -4.81
CA ASN A 427 13.39 22.01 -5.66
C ASN A 427 12.79 21.69 -7.04
N PHE A 428 12.32 20.46 -7.26
CA PHE A 428 11.73 19.98 -8.51
C PHE A 428 12.60 20.15 -9.77
N LYS A 429 13.92 20.35 -9.64
CA LYS A 429 14.82 20.40 -10.80
C LYS A 429 15.11 19.04 -11.41
N TYR A 430 15.06 18.00 -10.59
CA TYR A 430 15.36 16.62 -10.95
C TYR A 430 14.32 15.67 -10.39
N PHE A 431 14.18 14.53 -11.04
CA PHE A 431 13.47 13.39 -10.45
C PHE A 431 14.07 12.05 -10.90
N ILE A 432 13.93 11.06 -10.05
CA ILE A 432 14.21 9.67 -10.38
C ILE A 432 12.91 9.03 -10.83
N ASN A 433 12.86 8.59 -12.08
CA ASN A 433 11.73 7.86 -12.63
C ASN A 433 11.96 6.37 -12.48
N LYS A 434 11.04 5.66 -11.84
CA LYS A 434 10.94 4.21 -11.82
C LYS A 434 9.90 3.82 -12.86
N TYR A 435 10.30 3.05 -13.85
CA TYR A 435 9.45 2.57 -14.93
C TYR A 435 9.40 1.04 -14.93
N SER A 436 8.27 0.47 -15.26
CA SER A 436 8.11 -0.94 -15.63
C SER A 436 6.92 -1.12 -16.57
N ASN A 437 6.81 -2.29 -17.16
CA ASN A 437 5.60 -2.73 -17.83
C ASN A 437 5.31 -4.21 -17.50
N ALA A 438 4.26 -4.76 -18.07
CA ALA A 438 3.80 -6.11 -17.76
C ALA A 438 4.83 -7.22 -18.01
N ASP A 439 5.78 -6.98 -18.93
CA ASP A 439 6.78 -7.97 -19.36
C ASP A 439 8.22 -7.63 -18.96
N ASN A 440 8.47 -6.40 -18.50
CA ASN A 440 9.81 -5.93 -18.16
C ASN A 440 9.90 -5.43 -16.72
N PRO A 441 10.95 -5.84 -15.97
CA PRO A 441 11.19 -5.39 -14.61
C PRO A 441 11.54 -3.89 -14.57
N TYR A 442 11.79 -3.40 -13.35
CA TYR A 442 12.05 -1.98 -13.08
C TYR A 442 13.27 -1.42 -13.82
N PHE A 443 13.07 -0.24 -14.38
CA PHE A 443 14.07 0.59 -15.04
C PHE A 443 14.11 1.96 -14.36
N PHE A 444 15.26 2.37 -13.87
CA PHE A 444 15.42 3.61 -13.13
C PHE A 444 16.24 4.62 -13.95
N THR A 445 15.69 5.82 -14.14
CA THR A 445 16.37 6.93 -14.79
C THR A 445 16.37 8.18 -13.94
N LEU A 446 17.45 8.92 -13.94
CA LEU A 446 17.51 10.27 -13.41
C LEU A 446 17.17 11.24 -14.55
N ARG A 447 16.19 12.10 -14.31
CA ARG A 447 15.65 13.07 -15.28
C ARG A 447 15.72 14.49 -14.74
N ASP A 448 15.72 15.45 -15.67
CA ASP A 448 15.48 16.83 -15.32
C ASP A 448 13.96 17.14 -15.29
N LYS A 449 13.58 18.33 -14.84
CA LYS A 449 12.19 18.77 -14.71
C LYS A 449 11.37 18.76 -16.01
N SER A 450 12.02 18.72 -17.17
CA SER A 450 11.36 18.61 -18.48
C SER A 450 11.10 17.17 -18.91
N GLY A 451 11.50 16.19 -18.10
CA GLY A 451 11.41 14.78 -18.42
C GLY A 451 12.59 14.22 -19.23
N LYS A 452 13.59 15.06 -19.58
CA LYS A 452 14.79 14.62 -20.30
C LYS A 452 15.63 13.68 -19.44
N VAL A 453 15.95 12.50 -19.97
CA VAL A 453 16.85 11.55 -19.30
C VAL A 453 18.28 12.13 -19.25
N LEU A 454 18.81 12.24 -18.04
CA LEU A 454 20.18 12.64 -17.78
C LEU A 454 21.09 11.44 -17.61
N PHE A 455 20.64 10.43 -16.87
CA PHE A 455 21.38 9.21 -16.57
C PHE A 455 20.44 8.03 -16.43
N GLU A 456 20.91 6.87 -16.85
CA GLU A 456 20.38 5.56 -16.49
C GLU A 456 21.01 5.14 -15.15
N LEU A 457 20.19 4.74 -14.18
CA LEU A 457 20.65 4.35 -12.85
C LEU A 457 20.65 2.83 -12.66
N GLU A 458 19.63 2.15 -13.17
CA GLU A 458 19.52 0.69 -13.16
C GLU A 458 18.56 0.24 -14.27
N ASN A 459 18.98 -0.72 -15.07
CA ASN A 459 18.20 -1.24 -16.21
C ASN A 459 17.80 -2.71 -16.07
N ASN A 460 18.23 -3.38 -15.01
CA ASN A 460 17.98 -4.80 -14.76
C ASN A 460 18.41 -5.75 -15.91
N GLU A 461 19.41 -5.37 -16.70
CA GLU A 461 19.88 -6.13 -17.86
C GLU A 461 20.26 -7.58 -17.48
N GLU A 462 20.85 -7.80 -16.30
CA GLU A 462 21.17 -9.13 -15.80
C GLU A 462 19.94 -10.01 -15.61
N LEU A 463 18.86 -9.45 -15.02
CA LEU A 463 17.59 -10.16 -14.86
C LEU A 463 16.92 -10.39 -16.21
N ILE A 464 16.87 -9.38 -17.07
CA ILE A 464 16.30 -9.49 -18.42
C ILE A 464 17.03 -10.58 -19.24
N SER A 465 18.36 -10.61 -19.16
CA SER A 465 19.15 -11.66 -19.83
C SER A 465 18.81 -13.05 -19.31
N LYS A 466 18.68 -13.23 -17.98
CA LYS A 466 18.24 -14.51 -17.40
C LYS A 466 16.82 -14.89 -17.83
N MET A 467 15.91 -13.92 -17.97
CA MET A 467 14.54 -14.18 -18.41
C MET A 467 14.48 -14.78 -19.81
N LEU A 468 15.42 -14.43 -20.70
CA LEU A 468 15.51 -14.99 -22.05
C LEU A 468 15.75 -16.51 -22.08
N ASP A 469 16.36 -17.06 -21.02
CA ASP A 469 16.62 -18.51 -20.92
C ASP A 469 15.34 -19.34 -20.71
N PHE A 470 14.21 -18.68 -20.38
CA PHE A 470 12.97 -19.37 -20.00
C PHE A 470 11.87 -19.35 -21.06
N ASP A 471 12.08 -18.71 -22.23
CA ASP A 471 11.09 -18.61 -23.31
C ASP A 471 9.70 -18.18 -22.73
N LEU A 472 9.67 -17.01 -22.08
CA LEU A 472 8.47 -16.48 -21.40
C LEU A 472 7.47 -15.91 -22.41
N VAL A 473 6.19 -16.05 -22.12
CA VAL A 473 5.10 -15.47 -22.93
C VAL A 473 4.76 -14.06 -22.46
N LYS A 474 4.27 -13.22 -23.35
CA LYS A 474 3.81 -11.87 -23.03
C LYS A 474 2.40 -11.89 -22.45
N LYS A 475 2.09 -10.91 -21.59
CA LYS A 475 0.73 -10.57 -21.23
C LYS A 475 0.08 -9.81 -22.38
N GLU A 476 -1.05 -10.30 -22.87
CA GLU A 476 -1.88 -9.62 -23.86
C GLU A 476 -3.00 -8.89 -23.14
N PHE A 477 -3.06 -7.57 -23.32
CA PHE A 477 -4.17 -6.75 -22.81
C PHE A 477 -5.33 -6.77 -23.78
N ILE A 478 -6.52 -7.06 -23.26
CA ILE A 478 -7.78 -7.19 -24.02
C ILE A 478 -8.93 -6.54 -23.24
N THR A 479 -10.08 -6.40 -23.86
CA THR A 479 -11.35 -6.15 -23.15
C THR A 479 -12.26 -7.35 -23.22
N VAL A 480 -13.10 -7.51 -22.20
CA VAL A 480 -14.07 -8.59 -22.07
C VAL A 480 -15.42 -7.99 -21.73
N PRO A 481 -16.47 -8.18 -22.53
CA PRO A 481 -17.79 -7.69 -22.18
C PRO A 481 -18.40 -8.50 -21.04
N ASN A 482 -19.06 -7.80 -20.09
CA ASN A 482 -19.88 -8.44 -19.10
C ASN A 482 -21.34 -8.62 -19.59
N GLU A 483 -22.21 -9.22 -18.76
CA GLU A 483 -23.62 -9.46 -19.11
C GLU A 483 -24.43 -8.18 -19.34
N ASP A 484 -23.99 -7.05 -18.77
CA ASP A 484 -24.62 -5.73 -18.92
C ASP A 484 -24.04 -4.94 -20.13
N GLY A 485 -23.12 -5.56 -20.92
CA GLY A 485 -22.47 -4.95 -22.09
C GLY A 485 -21.34 -3.97 -21.76
N ILE A 486 -20.87 -3.97 -20.50
CA ILE A 486 -19.73 -3.12 -20.08
C ILE A 486 -18.43 -3.84 -20.44
N GLU A 487 -17.57 -3.16 -21.19
CA GLU A 487 -16.22 -3.64 -21.49
C GLU A 487 -15.33 -3.57 -20.26
N LEU A 488 -14.84 -4.73 -19.80
CA LEU A 488 -13.94 -4.86 -18.66
C LEU A 488 -12.50 -5.00 -19.15
N ASN A 489 -11.56 -4.31 -18.51
CA ASN A 489 -10.14 -4.50 -18.80
C ASN A 489 -9.68 -5.90 -18.34
N ALA A 490 -8.89 -6.54 -19.17
CA ALA A 490 -8.35 -7.88 -18.87
C ALA A 490 -6.94 -8.05 -19.44
N TRP A 491 -6.21 -9.04 -18.91
CA TRP A 491 -5.04 -9.57 -19.56
C TRP A 491 -5.13 -11.10 -19.65
N ILE A 492 -4.46 -11.67 -20.65
CA ILE A 492 -4.37 -13.11 -20.86
C ILE A 492 -2.93 -13.52 -21.19
N MET A 493 -2.49 -14.63 -20.65
CA MET A 493 -1.23 -15.31 -20.97
C MET A 493 -1.55 -16.70 -21.49
N LYS A 494 -1.01 -17.04 -22.67
CA LYS A 494 -1.33 -18.28 -23.38
C LYS A 494 -0.06 -19.07 -23.68
N PRO A 495 -0.11 -20.42 -23.66
CA PRO A 495 0.99 -21.24 -24.18
C PRO A 495 1.36 -20.85 -25.61
N THR A 496 2.67 -20.90 -25.94
CA THR A 496 3.18 -20.55 -27.26
C THR A 496 2.55 -21.37 -28.39
N LYS A 497 2.20 -22.61 -28.08
CA LYS A 497 1.47 -23.51 -28.99
C LYS A 497 0.12 -23.81 -28.37
N LEU A 498 -0.94 -23.27 -28.99
CA LEU A 498 -2.31 -23.51 -28.57
C LEU A 498 -2.81 -24.83 -29.18
N ASP A 499 -3.24 -25.74 -28.33
CA ASP A 499 -3.94 -26.95 -28.73
C ASP A 499 -5.45 -26.69 -28.71
N THR A 500 -6.09 -26.75 -29.88
CA THR A 500 -7.55 -26.56 -30.02
C THR A 500 -8.31 -27.90 -29.96
N ILE A 501 -7.61 -29.03 -29.95
CA ILE A 501 -8.20 -30.39 -29.83
C ILE A 501 -8.28 -30.77 -28.35
N SER A 502 -7.13 -30.82 -27.67
CA SER A 502 -7.07 -31.18 -26.23
C SER A 502 -7.47 -30.01 -25.34
N LYS A 503 -7.45 -28.80 -25.88
CA LYS A 503 -7.76 -27.54 -25.18
C LYS A 503 -6.93 -27.32 -23.92
N HIS A 504 -7.03 -26.16 -23.32
CA HIS A 504 -6.23 -25.75 -22.18
C HIS A 504 -7.11 -25.45 -20.96
N PRO A 505 -6.70 -25.82 -19.74
CA PRO A 505 -7.33 -25.32 -18.53
C PRO A 505 -7.07 -23.81 -18.36
N LEU A 506 -8.04 -23.11 -17.79
CA LEU A 506 -7.94 -21.67 -17.48
C LEU A 506 -7.79 -21.47 -15.98
N LEU A 507 -6.82 -20.66 -15.56
CA LEU A 507 -6.77 -20.08 -14.22
C LEU A 507 -7.03 -18.58 -14.29
N MET A 508 -8.08 -18.10 -13.65
CA MET A 508 -8.35 -16.68 -13.47
C MET A 508 -7.74 -16.20 -12.15
N PHE A 509 -6.96 -15.12 -12.21
CA PHE A 509 -6.44 -14.42 -11.03
C PHE A 509 -7.33 -13.21 -10.73
N VAL A 510 -7.76 -13.05 -9.48
CA VAL A 510 -8.66 -11.97 -9.07
C VAL A 510 -8.22 -11.31 -7.77
N TYR A 511 -8.38 -9.97 -7.69
CA TYR A 511 -8.49 -9.24 -6.43
C TYR A 511 -9.89 -8.64 -6.31
N GLY A 512 -10.23 -7.65 -7.13
CA GLY A 512 -11.59 -7.11 -7.31
C GLY A 512 -12.05 -6.14 -6.22
N GLY A 513 -11.21 -5.82 -5.24
CA GLY A 513 -11.56 -4.87 -4.17
C GLY A 513 -11.71 -3.44 -4.67
N PRO A 514 -12.52 -2.59 -3.99
CA PRO A 514 -12.79 -1.22 -4.40
C PRO A 514 -11.52 -0.40 -4.66
N GLY A 515 -11.43 0.18 -5.85
CA GLY A 515 -10.31 1.02 -6.26
C GLY A 515 -9.00 0.29 -6.64
N ILE A 516 -8.93 -1.05 -6.49
CA ILE A 516 -7.71 -1.84 -6.72
C ILE A 516 -7.79 -2.62 -8.03
N ASN A 517 -6.76 -2.48 -8.87
CA ASN A 517 -6.65 -3.13 -10.17
C ASN A 517 -5.63 -4.27 -10.17
N THR A 518 -5.92 -5.32 -10.90
CA THR A 518 -4.98 -6.43 -11.24
C THR A 518 -4.57 -6.38 -12.72
N VAL A 519 -5.27 -5.57 -13.52
CA VAL A 519 -5.00 -5.36 -14.94
C VAL A 519 -4.21 -4.05 -15.10
N ASN A 520 -2.94 -4.11 -14.71
CA ASN A 520 -1.99 -3.01 -14.86
C ASN A 520 -0.87 -3.39 -15.82
N ASP A 521 -0.46 -2.46 -16.68
CA ASP A 521 0.75 -2.55 -17.49
C ASP A 521 1.96 -2.23 -16.59
N GLU A 522 2.24 -3.18 -15.69
CA GLU A 522 3.22 -3.06 -14.63
C GLU A 522 3.87 -4.42 -14.34
N TRP A 523 5.11 -4.39 -13.85
CA TRP A 523 5.81 -5.57 -13.38
C TRP A 523 5.17 -6.18 -12.13
N SER A 524 4.69 -7.40 -12.23
CA SER A 524 3.99 -8.11 -11.14
C SER A 524 4.91 -8.97 -10.26
N GLY A 525 6.23 -8.76 -10.31
CA GLY A 525 7.19 -9.42 -9.42
C GLY A 525 7.19 -10.94 -9.54
N MET A 526 7.25 -11.64 -8.40
CA MET A 526 7.31 -13.11 -8.37
C MET A 526 6.05 -13.78 -8.93
N ASN A 527 4.89 -13.13 -8.87
CA ASN A 527 3.66 -13.66 -9.46
C ASN A 527 3.77 -13.77 -11.00
N TYR A 528 4.53 -12.87 -11.66
CA TYR A 528 4.79 -13.00 -13.09
C TYR A 528 5.43 -14.36 -13.42
N PHE A 529 6.46 -14.75 -12.69
CA PHE A 529 7.15 -16.04 -12.91
C PHE A 529 6.29 -17.24 -12.53
N TRP A 530 5.47 -17.11 -11.48
CA TRP A 530 4.54 -18.18 -11.12
C TRP A 530 3.50 -18.40 -12.21
N PHE A 531 2.90 -17.35 -12.76
CA PHE A 531 1.98 -17.46 -13.90
C PHE A 531 2.69 -18.05 -15.13
N GLN A 532 3.93 -17.65 -15.43
CA GLN A 532 4.74 -18.24 -16.49
C GLN A 532 4.95 -19.73 -16.26
N SER A 533 5.21 -20.17 -15.02
CA SER A 533 5.38 -21.60 -14.70
C SER A 533 4.11 -22.40 -14.96
N LEU A 534 2.93 -21.82 -14.72
CA LEU A 534 1.65 -22.46 -15.03
C LEU A 534 1.41 -22.51 -16.55
N VAL A 535 1.74 -21.43 -17.27
CA VAL A 535 1.62 -21.42 -18.74
C VAL A 535 2.52 -22.47 -19.37
N LYS A 536 3.74 -22.68 -18.85
CA LYS A 536 4.64 -23.78 -19.30
C LYS A 536 4.06 -25.16 -19.04
N LYS A 537 3.18 -25.31 -18.06
CA LYS A 537 2.42 -26.56 -17.77
C LYS A 537 1.14 -26.67 -18.61
N GLY A 538 0.91 -25.75 -19.53
CA GLY A 538 -0.23 -25.78 -20.45
C GLY A 538 -1.47 -25.03 -19.96
N PHE A 539 -1.43 -24.33 -18.84
CA PHE A 539 -2.53 -23.45 -18.43
C PHE A 539 -2.61 -22.19 -19.29
N VAL A 540 -3.80 -21.70 -19.51
CA VAL A 540 -4.04 -20.28 -19.83
C VAL A 540 -4.26 -19.57 -18.51
N VAL A 541 -3.63 -18.39 -18.34
CA VAL A 541 -3.81 -17.57 -17.14
C VAL A 541 -4.39 -16.23 -17.55
N ALA A 542 -5.43 -15.75 -16.88
CA ALA A 542 -6.09 -14.49 -17.17
C ALA A 542 -6.45 -13.72 -15.89
N SER A 543 -6.65 -12.42 -16.02
CA SER A 543 -7.23 -11.59 -14.96
C SER A 543 -8.15 -10.55 -15.56
N VAL A 544 -9.20 -10.19 -14.84
CA VAL A 544 -10.20 -9.21 -15.27
C VAL A 544 -10.49 -8.25 -14.12
N ASP A 545 -10.41 -6.96 -14.39
CA ASP A 545 -10.85 -5.91 -13.48
C ASP A 545 -12.36 -5.72 -13.60
N SER A 546 -13.09 -6.19 -12.59
CA SER A 546 -14.54 -6.05 -12.48
C SER A 546 -14.94 -4.61 -12.14
N ARG A 547 -16.24 -4.33 -12.19
CA ARG A 547 -16.81 -3.11 -11.60
C ARG A 547 -16.35 -2.98 -10.14
N GLY A 548 -16.18 -1.75 -9.68
CA GLY A 548 -15.61 -1.43 -8.37
C GLY A 548 -14.11 -1.14 -8.40
N THR A 549 -13.36 -1.62 -9.41
CA THR A 549 -11.92 -1.31 -9.56
C THR A 549 -11.69 0.14 -9.96
N GLY A 550 -10.43 0.61 -9.86
CA GLY A 550 -10.08 2.02 -10.01
C GLY A 550 -9.83 2.49 -11.44
N TYR A 551 -9.59 3.80 -11.56
CA TYR A 551 -9.08 4.50 -12.74
C TYR A 551 -10.00 4.52 -13.98
N ARG A 552 -11.28 4.31 -13.74
CA ARG A 552 -12.35 4.44 -14.74
C ARG A 552 -13.43 5.42 -14.29
N GLY A 553 -13.06 6.32 -13.41
CA GLY A 553 -13.93 7.33 -12.82
C GLY A 553 -14.78 6.81 -11.66
N LYS A 554 -15.41 7.77 -10.99
CA LYS A 554 -16.19 7.56 -9.76
C LYS A 554 -17.36 6.59 -9.94
N GLU A 555 -18.13 6.71 -11.00
CA GLU A 555 -19.31 5.88 -11.24
C GLU A 555 -18.96 4.39 -11.33
N PHE A 556 -17.90 4.06 -12.06
CA PHE A 556 -17.42 2.69 -12.19
C PHE A 556 -16.88 2.15 -10.86
N LYS A 557 -16.06 2.94 -10.15
CA LYS A 557 -15.47 2.57 -8.86
C LYS A 557 -16.53 2.41 -7.77
N HIS A 558 -17.51 3.30 -7.70
CA HIS A 558 -18.54 3.30 -6.65
C HIS A 558 -19.76 2.42 -6.98
N SER A 559 -19.78 1.74 -8.12
CA SER A 559 -20.90 0.85 -8.51
C SER A 559 -21.17 -0.28 -7.51
N THR A 560 -20.14 -0.68 -6.74
CA THR A 560 -20.23 -1.75 -5.71
C THR A 560 -20.65 -1.24 -4.33
N TYR A 561 -20.85 0.07 -4.16
CA TYR A 561 -21.26 0.65 -2.88
C TYR A 561 -22.54 0.01 -2.35
N LEU A 562 -22.56 -0.35 -1.07
CA LEU A 562 -23.57 -1.14 -0.33
C LEU A 562 -23.71 -2.60 -0.78
N GLN A 563 -22.98 -3.07 -1.79
CA GLN A 563 -23.20 -4.37 -2.44
C GLN A 563 -21.88 -5.07 -2.79
N LEU A 564 -20.83 -4.93 -1.94
CA LEU A 564 -19.55 -5.61 -2.15
C LEU A 564 -19.77 -7.09 -2.48
N GLY A 565 -19.11 -7.58 -3.51
CA GLY A 565 -19.16 -8.96 -3.98
C GLY A 565 -20.33 -9.29 -4.91
N LYS A 566 -21.26 -8.37 -5.15
CA LYS A 566 -22.40 -8.62 -6.06
C LYS A 566 -21.99 -8.45 -7.53
N TYR A 567 -21.59 -7.25 -7.91
CA TYR A 567 -21.26 -6.94 -9.29
C TYR A 567 -19.92 -7.56 -9.70
N GLU A 568 -18.97 -7.58 -8.78
CA GLU A 568 -17.67 -8.19 -8.99
C GLU A 568 -17.81 -9.69 -9.32
N THR A 569 -18.66 -10.42 -8.58
CA THR A 569 -18.91 -11.85 -8.86
C THR A 569 -19.60 -12.05 -10.20
N ARG A 570 -20.59 -11.24 -10.55
CA ARG A 570 -21.26 -11.29 -11.85
C ARG A 570 -20.28 -11.04 -12.99
N ASP A 571 -19.42 -10.06 -12.87
CA ASP A 571 -18.41 -9.71 -13.86
C ASP A 571 -17.38 -10.85 -14.01
N GLN A 572 -16.90 -11.46 -12.92
CA GLN A 572 -15.98 -12.60 -12.98
C GLN A 572 -16.64 -13.84 -13.62
N ILE A 573 -17.91 -14.11 -13.34
CA ILE A 573 -18.68 -15.20 -13.98
C ILE A 573 -18.82 -14.93 -15.49
N SER A 574 -19.20 -13.71 -15.89
CA SER A 574 -19.31 -13.32 -17.30
C SER A 574 -17.98 -13.47 -18.03
N ALA A 575 -16.88 -13.04 -17.39
CA ALA A 575 -15.54 -13.19 -17.93
C ALA A 575 -15.13 -14.66 -18.10
N ALA A 576 -15.43 -15.51 -17.10
CA ALA A 576 -15.18 -16.95 -17.19
C ALA A 576 -15.96 -17.59 -18.33
N GLN A 577 -17.22 -17.18 -18.57
CA GLN A 577 -18.02 -17.64 -19.69
C GLN A 577 -17.43 -17.17 -21.04
N TYR A 578 -17.00 -15.91 -21.13
CA TYR A 578 -16.34 -15.38 -22.32
C TYR A 578 -15.07 -16.18 -22.66
N PHE A 579 -14.18 -16.38 -21.71
CA PHE A 579 -12.96 -17.17 -21.91
C PHE A 579 -13.27 -18.63 -22.24
N GLY A 580 -14.27 -19.24 -21.57
CA GLY A 580 -14.70 -20.62 -21.80
C GLY A 580 -15.27 -20.86 -23.21
N ASN A 581 -15.65 -19.81 -23.92
CA ASN A 581 -16.10 -19.89 -25.33
C ASN A 581 -14.95 -19.78 -26.33
N LEU A 582 -13.73 -19.47 -25.89
CA LEU A 582 -12.56 -19.49 -26.77
C LEU A 582 -12.25 -20.94 -27.18
N ASN A 583 -11.95 -21.16 -28.44
CA ASN A 583 -11.82 -22.51 -29.05
C ASN A 583 -10.69 -23.35 -28.45
N PHE A 584 -9.72 -22.74 -27.76
CA PHE A 584 -8.58 -23.37 -27.12
C PHE A 584 -8.76 -23.56 -25.59
N ILE A 585 -9.87 -23.09 -24.98
CA ILE A 585 -10.14 -23.29 -23.55
C ILE A 585 -11.07 -24.49 -23.33
N ASP A 586 -10.69 -25.32 -22.36
CA ASP A 586 -11.57 -26.37 -21.83
C ASP A 586 -12.54 -25.75 -20.83
N ARG A 587 -13.79 -25.57 -21.26
CA ARG A 587 -14.84 -24.97 -20.44
C ARG A 587 -15.13 -25.73 -19.13
N SER A 588 -14.82 -27.02 -19.07
CA SER A 588 -14.98 -27.83 -17.88
C SER A 588 -13.82 -27.69 -16.87
N LYS A 589 -12.76 -26.96 -17.24
CA LYS A 589 -11.51 -26.82 -16.48
C LYS A 589 -11.15 -25.35 -16.23
N ILE A 590 -12.11 -24.60 -15.65
CA ILE A 590 -11.92 -23.18 -15.28
C ILE A 590 -11.75 -23.10 -13.78
N GLY A 591 -10.59 -22.57 -13.35
CA GLY A 591 -10.27 -22.27 -11.96
C GLY A 591 -10.16 -20.79 -11.68
N ILE A 592 -10.28 -20.39 -10.42
CA ILE A 592 -10.08 -19.02 -9.94
C ILE A 592 -9.19 -19.02 -8.70
N PHE A 593 -8.32 -18.01 -8.60
CA PHE A 593 -7.41 -17.82 -7.47
C PHE A 593 -7.41 -16.38 -7.02
N GLY A 594 -7.47 -16.16 -5.72
CA GLY A 594 -7.29 -14.84 -5.13
C GLY A 594 -6.85 -14.87 -3.66
N TRP A 595 -6.35 -13.73 -3.20
CA TRP A 595 -5.86 -13.53 -1.85
C TRP A 595 -6.62 -12.38 -1.19
N SER A 596 -6.93 -12.45 0.12
CA SER A 596 -7.64 -11.40 0.84
C SER A 596 -9.03 -11.12 0.23
N TYR A 597 -9.29 -9.91 -0.26
CA TYR A 597 -10.49 -9.62 -1.06
C TYR A 597 -10.62 -10.57 -2.28
N GLY A 598 -9.48 -10.89 -2.92
CA GLY A 598 -9.46 -11.87 -4.01
C GLY A 598 -9.84 -13.28 -3.55
N GLY A 599 -9.48 -13.66 -2.32
CA GLY A 599 -9.93 -14.91 -1.69
C GLY A 599 -11.45 -14.90 -1.43
N TYR A 600 -11.99 -13.77 -1.00
CA TYR A 600 -13.44 -13.54 -0.90
C TYR A 600 -14.12 -13.72 -2.27
N MET A 601 -13.55 -13.11 -3.31
CA MET A 601 -14.06 -13.24 -4.68
C MET A 601 -13.99 -14.69 -5.21
N SER A 602 -12.88 -15.39 -4.96
CA SER A 602 -12.72 -16.81 -5.32
C SER A 602 -13.78 -17.69 -4.64
N SER A 603 -14.06 -17.41 -3.36
CA SER A 603 -15.08 -18.12 -2.58
C SER A 603 -16.51 -17.85 -3.08
N LEU A 604 -16.82 -16.59 -3.47
CA LEU A 604 -18.10 -16.25 -4.09
C LEU A 604 -18.26 -16.87 -5.48
N CYS A 605 -17.20 -16.88 -6.28
CA CYS A 605 -17.23 -17.42 -7.63
C CYS A 605 -17.44 -18.94 -7.62
N ILE A 606 -16.76 -19.69 -6.75
CA ILE A 606 -16.92 -21.16 -6.69
C ILE A 606 -18.30 -21.57 -6.14
N THR A 607 -18.94 -20.71 -5.35
CA THR A 607 -20.28 -20.97 -4.80
C THR A 607 -21.38 -20.45 -5.72
N LYS A 608 -21.43 -19.16 -6.03
CA LYS A 608 -22.47 -18.55 -6.88
C LYS A 608 -22.30 -18.91 -8.37
N GLY A 609 -21.08 -19.16 -8.82
CA GLY A 609 -20.72 -19.57 -10.19
C GLY A 609 -20.37 -21.05 -10.32
N ALA A 610 -20.93 -21.92 -9.47
CA ALA A 610 -20.60 -23.35 -9.38
C ALA A 610 -20.80 -24.16 -10.67
N ASP A 611 -21.59 -23.63 -11.63
CA ASP A 611 -21.78 -24.26 -12.95
C ASP A 611 -20.69 -23.86 -13.97
N ILE A 612 -19.82 -22.90 -13.60
CA ILE A 612 -18.77 -22.37 -14.48
C ILE A 612 -17.38 -22.68 -13.89
N PHE A 613 -17.18 -22.44 -12.60
CA PHE A 613 -15.90 -22.67 -11.94
C PHE A 613 -15.80 -24.10 -11.41
N ASN A 614 -14.81 -24.83 -11.93
CA ASN A 614 -14.50 -26.19 -11.48
C ASN A 614 -13.67 -26.19 -10.19
N SER A 615 -12.79 -25.19 -10.03
CA SER A 615 -11.85 -25.13 -8.89
C SER A 615 -11.65 -23.72 -8.41
N ALA A 616 -11.45 -23.54 -7.09
CA ALA A 616 -11.06 -22.26 -6.52
C ALA A 616 -9.99 -22.40 -5.44
N ILE A 617 -9.07 -21.44 -5.41
CA ILE A 617 -8.11 -21.25 -4.32
C ILE A 617 -8.41 -19.91 -3.65
N ALA A 618 -8.72 -19.93 -2.36
CA ALA A 618 -8.94 -18.77 -1.55
C ALA A 618 -7.88 -18.68 -0.45
N VAL A 619 -7.03 -17.65 -0.50
CA VAL A 619 -5.99 -17.42 0.50
C VAL A 619 -6.38 -16.26 1.39
N ALA A 620 -6.43 -16.48 2.70
CA ALA A 620 -6.79 -15.51 3.72
C ALA A 620 -8.07 -14.71 3.37
N PRO A 621 -9.19 -15.37 3.00
CA PRO A 621 -10.38 -14.68 2.52
C PRO A 621 -11.18 -14.03 3.63
N VAL A 622 -11.82 -12.91 3.33
CA VAL A 622 -13.04 -12.49 4.04
C VAL A 622 -14.16 -13.46 3.66
N THR A 623 -14.93 -13.94 4.62
CA THR A 623 -16.07 -14.83 4.41
C THR A 623 -17.40 -14.22 4.86
N ASN A 624 -17.32 -13.24 5.74
CA ASN A 624 -18.42 -12.37 6.14
C ASN A 624 -17.86 -11.02 6.58
N TRP A 625 -18.35 -9.95 5.99
CA TRP A 625 -17.90 -8.59 6.28
C TRP A 625 -18.14 -8.14 7.72
N ARG A 626 -19.01 -8.83 8.49
CA ARG A 626 -19.16 -8.60 9.93
C ARG A 626 -17.91 -8.95 10.75
N TYR A 627 -17.00 -9.75 10.19
CA TYR A 627 -15.77 -10.16 10.86
C TYR A 627 -14.59 -9.23 10.58
N TYR A 628 -14.75 -8.31 9.62
CA TYR A 628 -13.71 -7.37 9.23
C TYR A 628 -13.85 -6.02 9.95
N ASP A 629 -12.80 -5.17 9.88
CA ASP A 629 -12.80 -3.88 10.56
C ASP A 629 -13.91 -2.94 10.05
N ASN A 630 -14.25 -1.97 10.87
CA ASN A 630 -15.38 -1.11 10.60
C ASN A 630 -15.05 0.07 9.67
N ILE A 631 -13.82 0.62 9.66
CA ILE A 631 -13.48 1.74 8.77
C ILE A 631 -13.60 1.31 7.31
N TYR A 632 -12.94 0.19 6.96
CA TYR A 632 -13.05 -0.37 5.60
C TYR A 632 -14.49 -0.80 5.29
N THR A 633 -15.03 -1.66 6.14
CA THR A 633 -16.32 -2.30 5.85
C THR A 633 -17.45 -1.29 5.78
N GLU A 634 -17.53 -0.34 6.72
CA GLU A 634 -18.61 0.64 6.74
C GLU A 634 -18.47 1.72 5.66
N ARG A 635 -17.26 2.01 5.20
CA ARG A 635 -17.04 2.87 4.04
C ARG A 635 -17.80 2.37 2.82
N PHE A 636 -17.77 1.08 2.57
CA PHE A 636 -18.35 0.47 1.38
C PHE A 636 -19.73 -0.17 1.60
N MET A 637 -20.06 -0.59 2.84
CA MET A 637 -21.26 -1.36 3.15
C MET A 637 -22.18 -0.70 4.18
N ARG A 638 -21.74 0.40 4.82
CA ARG A 638 -22.35 0.93 6.06
C ARG A 638 -22.37 -0.11 7.18
N THR A 639 -23.13 0.13 8.23
CA THR A 639 -23.20 -0.80 9.36
C THR A 639 -24.06 -2.03 9.03
N PRO A 640 -23.82 -3.18 9.69
CA PRO A 640 -24.70 -4.37 9.55
C PRO A 640 -26.16 -4.10 9.96
N ALA A 641 -26.40 -3.15 10.85
CA ALA A 641 -27.75 -2.77 11.25
C ALA A 641 -28.53 -2.06 10.13
N GLU A 642 -27.82 -1.24 9.32
CA GLU A 642 -28.41 -0.50 8.20
C GLU A 642 -28.56 -1.34 6.94
N ASN A 643 -27.61 -2.26 6.68
CA ASN A 643 -27.47 -2.95 5.39
C ASN A 643 -27.32 -4.48 5.53
N GLY A 644 -27.87 -5.08 6.60
CA GLY A 644 -27.69 -6.50 6.94
C GLY A 644 -28.02 -7.47 5.80
N HIS A 645 -29.01 -7.16 4.97
CA HIS A 645 -29.40 -7.98 3.82
C HIS A 645 -28.24 -8.16 2.82
N ASN A 646 -27.51 -7.09 2.47
CA ASN A 646 -26.41 -7.18 1.54
C ASN A 646 -25.16 -7.83 2.18
N TYR A 647 -24.96 -7.68 3.49
CA TYR A 647 -23.94 -8.45 4.22
C TYR A 647 -24.19 -9.96 4.07
N ASP A 648 -25.44 -10.38 4.20
CA ASP A 648 -25.79 -11.81 4.14
C ASP A 648 -25.77 -12.34 2.70
N THR A 649 -26.39 -11.61 1.78
CA THR A 649 -26.50 -12.03 0.37
C THR A 649 -25.17 -12.13 -0.34
N ASN A 650 -24.16 -11.34 0.09
CA ASN A 650 -22.85 -11.30 -0.54
C ASN A 650 -21.73 -11.95 0.31
N SER A 651 -22.06 -12.69 1.35
CA SER A 651 -21.12 -13.49 2.13
C SER A 651 -21.01 -14.91 1.59
N PRO A 652 -19.84 -15.40 1.16
CA PRO A 652 -19.70 -16.75 0.61
C PRO A 652 -20.09 -17.84 1.60
N ILE A 653 -19.95 -17.60 2.88
CA ILE A 653 -20.37 -18.52 3.94
C ILE A 653 -21.88 -18.88 3.85
N ASN A 654 -22.70 -17.97 3.32
CA ASN A 654 -24.15 -18.17 3.17
C ASN A 654 -24.53 -18.86 1.83
N HIS A 655 -23.55 -19.31 1.07
CA HIS A 655 -23.72 -19.95 -0.25
C HIS A 655 -22.99 -21.28 -0.37
N VAL A 656 -22.49 -21.81 0.73
CA VAL A 656 -21.73 -23.08 0.73
C VAL A 656 -22.54 -24.26 0.23
N ASP A 657 -23.88 -24.23 0.40
CA ASP A 657 -24.82 -25.21 -0.15
C ASP A 657 -24.67 -25.39 -1.67
N LYS A 658 -24.27 -24.34 -2.40
CA LYS A 658 -24.10 -24.31 -3.85
C LYS A 658 -22.75 -24.85 -4.32
N LEU A 659 -21.79 -25.08 -3.42
CA LEU A 659 -20.47 -25.59 -3.79
C LEU A 659 -20.59 -26.94 -4.50
N LYS A 660 -20.03 -27.03 -5.72
CA LYS A 660 -19.97 -28.25 -6.55
C LYS A 660 -18.54 -28.64 -6.92
N GLY A 661 -17.68 -27.65 -7.11
CA GLY A 661 -16.29 -27.81 -7.55
C GLY A 661 -15.31 -28.02 -6.39
N ASN A 662 -14.03 -28.11 -6.73
CA ASN A 662 -12.94 -28.30 -5.79
C ASN A 662 -12.57 -26.96 -5.13
N TYR A 663 -12.47 -26.92 -3.82
CA TYR A 663 -12.21 -25.69 -3.07
C TYR A 663 -11.03 -25.87 -2.12
N LEU A 664 -9.98 -25.04 -2.31
CA LEU A 664 -8.82 -24.98 -1.42
C LEU A 664 -8.82 -23.67 -0.63
N LEU A 665 -9.01 -23.79 0.68
CA LEU A 665 -8.99 -22.68 1.62
C LEU A 665 -7.66 -22.67 2.38
N ILE A 666 -6.95 -21.54 2.39
CA ILE A 666 -5.65 -21.38 3.05
C ILE A 666 -5.66 -20.14 3.93
N HIS A 667 -5.09 -20.22 5.16
CA HIS A 667 -5.02 -19.07 6.05
C HIS A 667 -3.83 -19.13 7.01
N GLY A 668 -3.31 -17.96 7.43
CA GLY A 668 -2.36 -17.82 8.53
C GLY A 668 -3.09 -17.71 9.86
N THR A 669 -2.66 -18.44 10.90
CA THR A 669 -3.36 -18.41 12.20
C THR A 669 -3.14 -17.15 13.02
N ALA A 670 -2.12 -16.35 12.66
CA ALA A 670 -1.80 -15.06 13.28
C ALA A 670 -2.06 -13.88 12.32
N ASP A 671 -3.09 -14.00 11.49
CA ASP A 671 -3.55 -12.94 10.60
C ASP A 671 -4.30 -11.89 11.43
N ASP A 672 -3.67 -10.73 11.61
CA ASP A 672 -4.20 -9.59 12.37
C ASP A 672 -5.08 -8.67 11.52
N ASN A 673 -5.12 -8.87 10.20
CA ASN A 673 -5.94 -8.12 9.25
C ASN A 673 -7.26 -8.86 8.96
N VAL A 674 -7.22 -9.92 8.16
CA VAL A 674 -8.36 -10.82 7.98
C VAL A 674 -8.26 -11.96 9.00
N HIS A 675 -8.94 -11.85 10.10
CA HIS A 675 -8.82 -12.81 11.19
C HIS A 675 -9.09 -14.24 10.72
N PHE A 676 -8.28 -15.18 11.22
CA PHE A 676 -8.41 -16.62 10.98
C PHE A 676 -9.84 -17.15 11.25
N GLN A 677 -10.61 -16.46 12.08
CA GLN A 677 -12.05 -16.69 12.30
C GLN A 677 -12.82 -16.80 10.99
N ASN A 678 -12.55 -15.95 9.97
CA ASN A 678 -13.24 -16.01 8.69
C ASN A 678 -13.16 -17.41 8.06
N SER A 679 -11.97 -18.01 8.05
CA SER A 679 -11.81 -19.38 7.52
C SER A 679 -12.43 -20.45 8.40
N LEU A 680 -12.37 -20.32 9.72
CA LEU A 680 -12.97 -21.32 10.62
C LEU A 680 -14.49 -21.35 10.52
N GLU A 681 -15.13 -20.18 10.42
CA GLU A 681 -16.58 -20.09 10.23
C GLU A 681 -16.99 -20.68 8.84
N MET A 682 -16.20 -20.42 7.80
CA MET A 682 -16.41 -21.01 6.48
C MET A 682 -16.28 -22.55 6.53
N VAL A 683 -15.25 -23.06 7.21
CA VAL A 683 -15.05 -24.51 7.42
C VAL A 683 -16.25 -25.13 8.16
N ASN A 684 -16.72 -24.46 9.22
CA ASN A 684 -17.89 -24.93 9.98
C ASN A 684 -19.13 -25.05 9.10
N GLU A 685 -19.42 -24.05 8.27
CA GLU A 685 -20.58 -24.10 7.37
C GLU A 685 -20.44 -25.11 6.23
N LEU A 686 -19.21 -25.31 5.70
CA LEU A 686 -18.94 -26.36 4.71
C LEU A 686 -19.21 -27.75 5.30
N VAL A 687 -18.76 -28.01 6.54
CA VAL A 687 -19.01 -29.26 7.27
C VAL A 687 -20.51 -29.44 7.55
N ASN A 688 -21.19 -28.39 8.02
CA ASN A 688 -22.64 -28.44 8.30
C ASN A 688 -23.47 -28.79 7.05
N ASN A 689 -22.99 -28.36 5.86
CA ASN A 689 -23.62 -28.66 4.58
C ASN A 689 -23.06 -29.89 3.88
N ASN A 690 -22.25 -30.73 4.59
CA ASN A 690 -21.60 -31.93 4.06
C ASN A 690 -20.90 -31.72 2.72
N LYS A 691 -20.11 -30.64 2.61
CA LYS A 691 -19.31 -30.30 1.43
C LYS A 691 -17.88 -30.80 1.60
N ASP A 692 -17.31 -31.32 0.52
CA ASP A 692 -15.89 -31.68 0.47
C ASP A 692 -15.05 -30.46 0.08
N PHE A 693 -13.88 -30.29 0.73
CA PHE A 693 -12.95 -29.18 0.50
C PHE A 693 -11.58 -29.49 1.10
N ASP A 694 -10.56 -28.81 0.58
CA ASP A 694 -9.22 -28.80 1.16
C ASP A 694 -9.03 -27.57 2.05
N PHE A 695 -8.44 -27.76 3.24
CA PHE A 695 -8.10 -26.68 4.15
C PHE A 695 -6.65 -26.78 4.63
N PHE A 696 -5.93 -25.63 4.65
CA PHE A 696 -4.57 -25.59 5.19
C PHE A 696 -4.30 -24.33 6.00
N ALA A 697 -3.95 -24.51 7.27
CA ALA A 697 -3.57 -23.43 8.18
C ALA A 697 -2.04 -23.32 8.32
N TYR A 698 -1.51 -22.11 8.25
CA TYR A 698 -0.10 -21.81 8.52
C TYR A 698 0.04 -21.25 9.94
N PRO A 699 0.61 -22.01 10.91
CA PRO A 699 0.77 -21.56 12.29
C PRO A 699 1.63 -20.30 12.38
N ASP A 700 1.18 -19.34 13.20
CA ASP A 700 1.86 -18.09 13.51
C ASP A 700 2.25 -17.23 12.29
N LYS A 701 1.62 -17.46 11.14
CA LYS A 701 1.78 -16.61 9.96
C LYS A 701 0.68 -15.57 9.92
N ASN A 702 1.08 -14.32 9.57
CA ASN A 702 0.19 -13.20 9.38
C ASN A 702 -0.47 -13.23 7.99
N HIS A 703 -1.16 -12.15 7.62
CA HIS A 703 -1.88 -12.00 6.34
C HIS A 703 -1.02 -12.27 5.09
N GLY A 704 0.28 -12.00 5.16
CA GLY A 704 1.21 -12.24 4.05
C GLY A 704 1.68 -13.68 3.87
N ILE A 705 1.53 -14.56 4.87
CA ILE A 705 1.99 -15.96 4.87
C ILE A 705 3.41 -16.10 4.32
N TYR A 706 4.42 -15.53 4.98
CA TYR A 706 5.80 -15.51 4.52
C TYR A 706 6.80 -15.92 5.62
N GLY A 707 8.08 -16.01 5.23
CA GLY A 707 9.24 -16.32 6.09
C GLY A 707 9.73 -17.75 5.91
N GLY A 708 11.06 -17.90 5.80
CA GLY A 708 11.71 -19.19 5.54
C GLY A 708 11.17 -19.86 4.28
N MET A 709 10.82 -21.13 4.37
CA MET A 709 10.29 -21.93 3.26
C MET A 709 8.78 -21.78 3.04
N THR A 710 8.11 -20.91 3.79
CA THR A 710 6.63 -20.84 3.79
C THR A 710 6.05 -20.52 2.41
N ARG A 711 6.63 -19.56 1.68
CA ARG A 711 6.17 -19.21 0.33
C ARG A 711 6.32 -20.37 -0.66
N LEU A 712 7.45 -21.04 -0.66
CA LEU A 712 7.67 -22.22 -1.50
C LEU A 712 6.63 -23.31 -1.20
N HIS A 713 6.42 -23.63 0.07
CA HIS A 713 5.42 -24.62 0.48
C HIS A 713 4.00 -24.24 0.03
N LEU A 714 3.64 -22.96 0.21
CA LEU A 714 2.33 -22.44 -0.18
C LEU A 714 2.09 -22.61 -1.69
N TYR A 715 3.03 -22.15 -2.53
CA TYR A 715 2.87 -22.21 -3.98
C TYR A 715 2.98 -23.65 -4.52
N ASN A 716 3.76 -24.54 -3.88
CA ASN A 716 3.77 -25.96 -4.22
C ASN A 716 2.42 -26.62 -3.91
N LYS A 717 1.80 -26.25 -2.77
CA LYS A 717 0.45 -26.75 -2.43
C LYS A 717 -0.59 -26.28 -3.43
N MET A 718 -0.56 -25.01 -3.83
CA MET A 718 -1.47 -24.46 -4.84
C MET A 718 -1.25 -25.13 -6.21
N ASN A 719 -0.01 -25.29 -6.65
CA ASN A 719 0.27 -25.98 -7.92
C ASN A 719 -0.29 -27.42 -7.92
N LYS A 720 -0.03 -28.19 -6.85
CA LYS A 720 -0.53 -29.56 -6.74
C LYS A 720 -2.05 -29.60 -6.80
N PHE A 721 -2.74 -28.65 -6.16
CA PHE A 721 -4.20 -28.58 -6.21
C PHE A 721 -4.70 -28.29 -7.64
N LEU A 722 -4.08 -27.31 -8.34
CA LEU A 722 -4.44 -26.98 -9.73
C LEU A 722 -4.18 -28.13 -10.70
N GLU A 723 -3.04 -28.81 -10.59
CA GLU A 723 -2.68 -29.95 -11.42
C GLU A 723 -3.65 -31.13 -11.23
N ASN A 724 -4.00 -31.43 -9.98
CA ASN A 724 -4.91 -32.53 -9.68
C ASN A 724 -6.35 -32.27 -10.17
N ASN A 725 -6.81 -31.04 -10.19
CA ASN A 725 -8.22 -30.73 -10.42
C ASN A 725 -8.51 -30.10 -11.79
N LEU A 726 -7.49 -29.60 -12.49
CA LEU A 726 -7.66 -28.92 -13.78
C LEU A 726 -6.85 -29.56 -14.92
N GLN A 727 -5.84 -30.40 -14.65
CA GLN A 727 -5.04 -31.05 -15.71
C GLN A 727 -5.38 -32.53 -15.91
N GLN A 728 -5.98 -33.18 -14.93
CA GLN A 728 -6.38 -34.62 -15.03
C GLN A 728 -7.64 -34.82 -15.85
#